data_97d94ffb8b4da5cd74d3474b303007d5
#
_entry.id   97d94ffb8b4da5cd74d3474b303007d5
#
_cell.length_a   1.000
_cell.length_b   1.000
_cell.length_c   1.000
_cell.angle_alpha   90.00
_cell.angle_beta   90.00
_cell.angle_gamma   90.00
#
_symmetry.space_group_name_H-M   'P 1'
#
loop_
_entity.id
_entity.type
_entity.pdbx_description
1 polymer ?
#
loop_
_entity_poly.entity_id
_entity_poly.type
_entity_poly.pdbx_seq_one_letter_code
_entity_poly.pdbx_strand_id
1 'polypeptide(L)'
;MKKKYDVVGMTCSACSAHVDKAVRGLDGVDDVNVNLLQNSMTVEFDENKLSESQIFEAVDKAGYKAQNIGEKQVSNVQENENEHKKKNLILSFIFLIPLFYISMGHMMNWPLPSILLGHENMMIFVLVQLCLVVPIMFINRGYYIRGFKTLWNRSPNMDSLIALGSSAAFIYSLYATFMMAYYLGRMDMDMTHHYMMQLYFESAGMILTLISLGKYLESRSKQKTSEAIEKLMKLMPSTAIVLKEGKEVEVAIEDVQIGDVVIVKPGNNIPLDGKIIQGHGSINEAMITGESLPVDKTVGDQVIGSTNNLDGYMQVEVSHASNDTTLSKIIRLVEEAGASKAPIAKLADKISGVFVPTVITIAIITFILWLTLGNKDFHFALNCAISVLVISCPCALGLATPTAIMVGTGKGANLGILVKSAQHLEELSKCDTIVLDKTGTLTEGKPQVTEVYPIGVSENDLLKYAGSIEQYSKHPLAKAIHSYVLEQGISIDSLDHFEMKQGLGLVGNLKGEILLSGNRRLMEENDVDLSSIEDLYKELSSKGKTPLFYSYAGQLIGLIVVSDVLKQTSKHAIDCLKDMNMNIYMLTGDNQLTANAIADELGIEAIGEVLPQDKEKHVRDLQEKGHRVIMVGDGINDAPALVRSDVGIAMTSGIDIAIESADIVLMKNDLQDVVVAYELSKATIKNIKENLFWAFFYNVIGIPVAAGAFYSIFGWLLDPMYGAAAMSLSSVFVVSNALRLRFFKPKHQIIQIQENRKKEEKKMKKVLVEGMMCEHCKAHVEKALNAIDGIQATVDLEKNCAFVEGEVDEATLKQAIEEAGYTYKGIE
;
A
#
# COMPACT_ATOMS: atom_id res chain seq x y z
N MET A 1 25.40 0.76 13.44
CA MET A 1 24.84 -0.47 12.80
C MET A 1 23.33 -0.51 12.97
N LYS A 2 22.61 -0.97 11.94
CA LYS A 2 21.14 -1.16 12.01
C LYS A 2 20.82 -2.65 12.02
N LYS A 3 20.17 -3.15 13.08
CA LYS A 3 19.89 -4.58 13.26
C LYS A 3 18.48 -4.84 13.74
N LYS A 4 17.86 -5.91 13.23
CA LYS A 4 16.50 -6.31 13.59
C LYS A 4 16.53 -7.51 14.53
N TYR A 5 15.67 -7.52 15.56
CA TYR A 5 15.56 -8.57 16.58
C TYR A 5 14.11 -8.95 16.79
N ASP A 6 13.85 -10.20 17.14
CA ASP A 6 12.54 -10.65 17.59
C ASP A 6 12.33 -10.30 19.06
N VAL A 7 11.12 -9.84 19.42
CA VAL A 7 10.75 -9.50 20.79
C VAL A 7 9.54 -10.30 21.22
N VAL A 8 9.75 -11.29 22.07
CA VAL A 8 8.69 -12.19 22.56
C VAL A 8 7.99 -11.58 23.78
N GLY A 9 6.66 -11.70 23.82
CA GLY A 9 5.86 -11.29 24.98
C GLY A 9 5.12 -9.95 24.82
N MET A 10 5.32 -9.23 23.73
CA MET A 10 4.54 -8.02 23.47
C MET A 10 3.10 -8.37 23.08
N THR A 11 2.13 -7.77 23.77
CA THR A 11 0.69 -8.06 23.57
C THR A 11 -0.14 -6.81 23.30
N CYS A 12 0.42 -5.61 23.49
CA CYS A 12 -0.30 -4.34 23.33
C CYS A 12 0.68 -3.19 23.03
N SER A 13 0.13 -2.03 22.61
CA SER A 13 0.93 -0.83 22.32
C SER A 13 1.70 -0.30 23.51
N ALA A 14 1.18 -0.42 24.73
CA ALA A 14 1.92 -0.09 25.94
C ALA A 14 3.18 -0.97 26.07
N CYS A 15 3.12 -2.24 25.68
CA CYS A 15 4.28 -3.15 25.69
C CYS A 15 5.35 -2.64 24.72
N SER A 16 4.96 -2.28 23.48
CA SER A 16 5.93 -1.76 22.50
C SER A 16 6.53 -0.43 22.93
N ALA A 17 5.75 0.44 23.58
CA ALA A 17 6.24 1.71 24.12
C ALA A 17 7.24 1.50 25.28
N HIS A 18 7.04 0.48 26.13
CA HIS A 18 7.97 0.15 27.20
C HIS A 18 9.28 -0.42 26.66
N VAL A 19 9.24 -1.29 25.66
CA VAL A 19 10.45 -1.81 24.98
C VAL A 19 11.20 -0.66 24.30
N ASP A 20 10.51 0.20 23.54
CA ASP A 20 11.09 1.37 22.88
C ASP A 20 11.80 2.26 23.91
N LYS A 21 11.13 2.62 25.01
CA LYS A 21 11.70 3.45 26.06
C LYS A 21 12.92 2.81 26.74
N ALA A 22 12.88 1.51 26.98
CA ALA A 22 13.97 0.80 27.65
C ALA A 22 15.23 0.74 26.80
N VAL A 23 15.08 0.49 25.49
CA VAL A 23 16.21 0.38 24.56
C VAL A 23 16.72 1.76 24.14
N ARG A 24 15.82 2.73 23.87
CA ARG A 24 16.19 4.12 23.56
C ARG A 24 16.92 4.82 24.70
N GLY A 25 16.73 4.39 25.92
CA GLY A 25 17.43 4.91 27.11
C GLY A 25 18.86 4.43 27.27
N LEU A 26 19.36 3.53 26.42
CA LEU A 26 20.75 3.06 26.45
C LEU A 26 21.66 4.06 25.73
N ASP A 27 22.85 4.29 26.33
CA ASP A 27 23.87 5.13 25.68
C ASP A 27 24.46 4.41 24.47
N GLY A 28 24.50 5.08 23.32
CA GLY A 28 24.93 4.51 22.04
C GLY A 28 23.82 4.01 21.14
N VAL A 29 22.54 4.20 21.48
CA VAL A 29 21.39 3.95 20.61
C VAL A 29 21.01 5.22 19.88
N ASP A 30 21.04 5.20 18.55
CA ASP A 30 20.65 6.32 17.69
C ASP A 30 19.14 6.33 17.44
N ASP A 31 18.56 5.17 17.05
CA ASP A 31 17.10 5.02 16.88
C ASP A 31 16.60 3.61 17.20
N VAL A 32 15.34 3.55 17.64
CA VAL A 32 14.63 2.31 17.93
C VAL A 32 13.24 2.35 17.30
N ASN A 33 12.91 1.30 16.58
CA ASN A 33 11.57 1.09 16.04
C ASN A 33 11.03 -0.27 16.46
N VAL A 34 10.03 -0.28 17.35
CA VAL A 34 9.42 -1.52 17.88
C VAL A 34 8.11 -1.79 17.15
N ASN A 35 8.01 -2.94 16.47
CA ASN A 35 6.83 -3.37 15.74
C ASN A 35 6.03 -4.42 16.51
N LEU A 36 4.85 -4.03 16.98
CA LEU A 36 3.95 -4.94 17.69
C LEU A 36 3.32 -6.03 16.80
N LEU A 37 3.09 -5.76 15.52
CA LEU A 37 2.47 -6.73 14.60
C LEU A 37 3.41 -7.88 14.26
N GLN A 38 4.67 -7.54 14.01
CA GLN A 38 5.73 -8.50 13.68
C GLN A 38 6.42 -9.09 14.91
N ASN A 39 6.09 -8.61 16.13
CA ASN A 39 6.80 -8.94 17.37
C ASN A 39 8.31 -8.73 17.23
N SER A 40 8.73 -7.65 16.60
CA SER A 40 10.14 -7.35 16.31
C SER A 40 10.52 -5.94 16.73
N MET A 41 11.80 -5.68 16.86
CA MET A 41 12.37 -4.34 17.00
C MET A 41 13.56 -4.17 16.06
N THR A 42 13.70 -2.98 15.48
CA THR A 42 14.89 -2.57 14.75
C THR A 42 15.61 -1.53 15.58
N VAL A 43 16.91 -1.75 15.84
CA VAL A 43 17.74 -0.85 16.63
C VAL A 43 18.88 -0.37 15.77
N GLU A 44 19.09 0.95 15.75
CA GLU A 44 20.25 1.59 15.16
C GLU A 44 21.17 2.04 16.30
N PHE A 45 22.40 1.51 16.35
CA PHE A 45 23.30 1.72 17.48
C PHE A 45 24.77 1.68 17.06
N ASP A 46 25.63 2.30 17.89
CA ASP A 46 27.08 2.28 17.76
C ASP A 46 27.67 1.03 18.44
N GLU A 47 28.22 0.11 17.64
CA GLU A 47 28.81 -1.15 18.13
C GLU A 47 30.02 -0.93 19.06
N ASN A 48 30.68 0.20 18.95
CA ASN A 48 31.82 0.53 19.82
C ASN A 48 31.38 0.93 21.25
N LYS A 49 30.10 1.33 21.41
CA LYS A 49 29.56 1.78 22.70
C LYS A 49 28.57 0.80 23.32
N LEU A 50 27.86 0.02 22.51
CA LEU A 50 26.78 -0.82 22.98
C LEU A 50 26.83 -2.21 22.33
N SER A 51 26.77 -3.26 23.17
CA SER A 51 26.68 -4.64 22.73
C SER A 51 25.26 -5.15 22.64
N GLU A 52 25.00 -6.15 21.78
CA GLU A 52 23.68 -6.80 21.66
C GLU A 52 23.17 -7.37 22.99
N SER A 53 24.08 -7.91 23.81
CA SER A 53 23.73 -8.43 25.14
C SER A 53 23.13 -7.38 26.07
N GLN A 54 23.60 -6.15 26.00
CA GLN A 54 23.06 -5.04 26.79
C GLN A 54 21.66 -4.63 26.27
N ILE A 55 21.43 -4.69 24.96
CA ILE A 55 20.10 -4.46 24.37
C ILE A 55 19.14 -5.55 24.89
N PHE A 56 19.54 -6.82 24.86
CA PHE A 56 18.71 -7.93 25.33
C PHE A 56 18.43 -7.83 26.83
N GLU A 57 19.42 -7.43 27.65
CA GLU A 57 19.22 -7.21 29.06
C GLU A 57 18.22 -6.07 29.36
N ALA A 58 18.27 -4.98 28.57
CA ALA A 58 17.34 -3.88 28.76
C ALA A 58 15.90 -4.30 28.42
N VAL A 59 15.71 -5.12 27.38
CA VAL A 59 14.41 -5.70 27.01
C VAL A 59 13.91 -6.67 28.08
N ASP A 60 14.78 -7.50 28.66
CA ASP A 60 14.40 -8.43 29.75
C ASP A 60 14.04 -7.69 31.05
N LYS A 61 14.76 -6.62 31.40
CA LYS A 61 14.39 -5.72 32.50
C LYS A 61 13.03 -5.05 32.28
N ALA A 62 12.69 -4.75 31.05
CA ALA A 62 11.33 -4.24 30.70
C ALA A 62 10.24 -5.31 30.79
N GLY A 63 10.59 -6.58 30.96
CA GLY A 63 9.63 -7.69 31.14
C GLY A 63 9.37 -8.51 29.89
N TYR A 64 10.18 -8.33 28.83
CA TYR A 64 10.06 -8.98 27.53
C TYR A 64 11.35 -9.74 27.21
N LYS A 65 11.40 -10.51 26.12
CA LYS A 65 12.59 -11.25 25.73
C LYS A 65 12.96 -10.93 24.28
N ALA A 66 14.18 -10.42 24.07
CA ALA A 66 14.74 -10.20 22.73
C ALA A 66 15.61 -11.40 22.31
N GLN A 67 15.61 -11.69 21.01
CA GLN A 67 16.44 -12.75 20.40
C GLN A 67 16.78 -12.39 18.95
N ASN A 68 17.86 -12.98 18.43
CA ASN A 68 18.22 -12.82 17.02
C ASN A 68 17.17 -13.50 16.12
N ILE A 69 16.93 -12.94 14.93
CA ILE A 69 16.01 -13.52 13.97
C ILE A 69 16.59 -14.84 13.47
N GLY A 70 15.90 -15.94 13.72
CA GLY A 70 16.22 -17.23 13.16
C GLY A 70 15.64 -17.38 11.76
N GLU A 71 16.47 -17.71 10.78
CA GLU A 71 16.14 -17.67 9.33
C GLU A 71 14.98 -18.58 8.84
N LYS A 72 14.33 -19.38 9.67
CA LYS A 72 13.36 -20.41 9.18
C LYS A 72 12.06 -20.65 9.96
N GLN A 73 11.59 -19.82 10.88
CA GLN A 73 10.46 -20.21 11.74
C GLN A 73 9.26 -19.24 11.87
N VAL A 74 9.17 -18.15 11.13
CA VAL A 74 8.14 -17.13 11.41
C VAL A 74 6.71 -17.63 11.11
N SER A 75 6.48 -18.39 10.06
CA SER A 75 5.14 -18.88 9.70
C SER A 75 4.65 -20.00 10.63
N ASN A 76 5.51 -20.97 10.95
CA ASN A 76 5.15 -22.12 11.79
C ASN A 76 4.92 -21.74 13.26
N VAL A 77 5.63 -20.73 13.77
CA VAL A 77 5.49 -20.27 15.17
C VAL A 77 4.16 -19.55 15.37
N GLN A 78 3.74 -18.71 14.41
CA GLN A 78 2.47 -17.98 14.50
C GLN A 78 1.24 -18.89 14.35
N GLU A 79 1.28 -19.88 13.49
CA GLU A 79 0.20 -20.88 13.37
C GLU A 79 0.07 -21.70 14.64
N ASN A 80 1.16 -22.17 15.21
CA ASN A 80 1.18 -22.91 16.47
C ASN A 80 0.67 -22.06 17.65
N GLU A 81 1.04 -20.77 17.72
CA GLU A 81 0.49 -19.86 18.75
C GLU A 81 -1.01 -19.66 18.63
N ASN A 82 -1.54 -19.53 17.43
CA ASN A 82 -2.98 -19.35 17.21
C ASN A 82 -3.77 -20.63 17.54
N GLU A 83 -3.24 -21.78 17.21
CA GLU A 83 -3.84 -23.05 17.62
C GLU A 83 -3.86 -23.21 19.15
N HIS A 84 -2.77 -22.83 19.82
CA HIS A 84 -2.69 -22.86 21.27
C HIS A 84 -3.71 -21.91 21.92
N LYS A 85 -3.84 -20.68 21.39
CA LYS A 85 -4.85 -19.71 21.84
C LYS A 85 -6.26 -20.22 21.62
N LYS A 86 -6.54 -20.87 20.48
CA LYS A 86 -7.83 -21.50 20.18
C LYS A 86 -8.17 -22.62 21.16
N LYS A 87 -7.22 -23.51 21.45
CA LYS A 87 -7.40 -24.62 22.42
C LYS A 87 -7.70 -24.08 23.81
N ASN A 88 -6.93 -23.11 24.30
CA ASN A 88 -7.14 -22.49 25.60
C ASN A 88 -8.51 -21.79 25.69
N LEU A 89 -8.94 -21.13 24.63
CA LEU A 89 -10.24 -20.47 24.53
C LEU A 89 -11.38 -21.49 24.62
N ILE A 90 -11.32 -22.57 23.85
CA ILE A 90 -12.34 -23.63 23.87
C ILE A 90 -12.42 -24.25 25.27
N LEU A 91 -11.28 -24.55 25.89
CA LEU A 91 -11.22 -25.07 27.26
C LEU A 91 -11.82 -24.07 28.27
N SER A 92 -11.55 -22.78 28.13
CA SER A 92 -12.15 -21.76 29.00
C SER A 92 -13.65 -21.69 28.85
N PHE A 93 -14.20 -21.83 27.63
CA PHE A 93 -15.65 -21.87 27.40
C PHE A 93 -16.32 -23.14 27.97
N ILE A 94 -15.65 -24.28 27.94
CA ILE A 94 -16.19 -25.53 28.54
C ILE A 94 -16.46 -25.35 30.02
N PHE A 95 -15.63 -24.60 30.75
CA PHE A 95 -15.86 -24.32 32.18
C PHE A 95 -16.72 -23.07 32.39
N LEU A 96 -16.65 -22.09 31.54
CA LEU A 96 -17.41 -20.84 31.68
C LEU A 96 -18.91 -21.04 31.44
N ILE A 97 -19.33 -21.82 30.45
CA ILE A 97 -20.76 -22.01 30.15
C ILE A 97 -21.52 -22.63 31.34
N PRO A 98 -21.05 -23.71 31.98
CA PRO A 98 -21.65 -24.22 33.19
C PRO A 98 -21.60 -23.22 34.36
N LEU A 99 -20.49 -22.52 34.54
CA LEU A 99 -20.35 -21.50 35.59
C LEU A 99 -21.40 -20.40 35.44
N PHE A 100 -21.54 -19.84 34.21
CA PHE A 100 -22.50 -18.82 33.89
C PHE A 100 -23.95 -19.32 34.05
N TYR A 101 -24.23 -20.55 33.58
CA TYR A 101 -25.55 -21.16 33.70
C TYR A 101 -25.96 -21.34 35.17
N ILE A 102 -25.05 -21.75 36.04
CA ILE A 102 -25.32 -21.93 37.48
C ILE A 102 -25.49 -20.56 38.15
N SER A 103 -24.64 -19.60 37.92
CA SER A 103 -24.70 -18.29 38.55
C SER A 103 -25.96 -17.53 38.11
N MET A 104 -26.20 -17.35 36.81
CA MET A 104 -27.37 -16.67 36.28
C MET A 104 -28.65 -17.44 36.46
N GLY A 105 -28.60 -18.77 36.41
CA GLY A 105 -29.76 -19.64 36.59
C GLY A 105 -30.43 -19.46 37.94
N HIS A 106 -29.65 -19.24 39.00
CA HIS A 106 -30.20 -18.93 40.32
C HIS A 106 -30.92 -17.57 40.35
N MET A 107 -30.36 -16.57 39.72
CA MET A 107 -30.94 -15.22 39.64
C MET A 107 -32.19 -15.14 38.73
N MET A 108 -32.20 -15.90 37.63
CA MET A 108 -33.26 -15.89 36.62
C MET A 108 -34.28 -17.03 36.75
N ASN A 109 -34.20 -17.84 37.82
CA ASN A 109 -35.03 -19.02 38.05
C ASN A 109 -35.00 -20.03 36.87
N TRP A 110 -33.84 -20.26 36.27
CA TRP A 110 -33.65 -21.32 35.28
C TRP A 110 -33.67 -22.70 35.96
N PRO A 111 -33.99 -23.77 35.23
CA PRO A 111 -34.00 -25.11 35.79
C PRO A 111 -32.59 -25.53 36.20
N LEU A 112 -32.32 -25.54 37.49
CA LEU A 112 -31.07 -26.02 38.07
C LEU A 112 -31.29 -27.39 38.71
N PRO A 113 -30.23 -28.26 38.77
CA PRO A 113 -30.31 -29.52 39.54
C PRO A 113 -30.70 -29.28 41.01
N SER A 114 -31.52 -30.12 41.58
CA SER A 114 -32.02 -29.98 42.98
C SER A 114 -30.89 -29.88 44.00
N ILE A 115 -29.74 -30.49 43.73
CA ILE A 115 -28.53 -30.44 44.58
C ILE A 115 -27.91 -29.01 44.66
N LEU A 116 -28.26 -28.12 43.75
CA LEU A 116 -27.82 -26.71 43.73
C LEU A 116 -28.89 -25.75 44.24
N LEU A 117 -30.09 -26.26 44.57
CA LEU A 117 -31.24 -25.49 45.05
C LEU A 117 -31.50 -25.73 46.53
N GLY A 118 -32.07 -24.72 47.19
CA GLY A 118 -32.46 -24.80 48.59
C GLY A 118 -31.39 -24.32 49.57
N HIS A 119 -31.81 -23.93 50.74
CA HIS A 119 -30.96 -23.35 51.78
C HIS A 119 -29.88 -24.32 52.28
N GLU A 120 -30.13 -25.63 52.25
CA GLU A 120 -29.21 -26.66 52.68
C GLU A 120 -28.02 -26.83 51.71
N ASN A 121 -28.20 -26.46 50.44
CA ASN A 121 -27.24 -26.68 49.39
C ASN A 121 -26.42 -25.41 49.00
N MET A 122 -26.61 -24.31 49.71
CA MET A 122 -25.93 -23.03 49.38
C MET A 122 -24.39 -23.16 49.27
N MET A 123 -23.76 -23.95 50.15
CA MET A 123 -22.32 -24.21 50.10
C MET A 123 -21.92 -25.01 48.87
N ILE A 124 -22.74 -26.01 48.48
CA ILE A 124 -22.49 -26.80 47.28
C ILE A 124 -22.53 -25.87 46.03
N PHE A 125 -23.51 -25.01 45.97
CA PHE A 125 -23.69 -24.01 44.90
C PHE A 125 -22.43 -23.14 44.73
N VAL A 126 -21.86 -22.64 45.83
CA VAL A 126 -20.66 -21.78 45.80
C VAL A 126 -19.41 -22.59 45.46
N LEU A 127 -19.24 -23.78 46.06
CA LEU A 127 -18.06 -24.64 45.81
C LEU A 127 -18.01 -25.12 44.37
N VAL A 128 -19.14 -25.40 43.72
CA VAL A 128 -19.19 -25.75 42.30
C VAL A 128 -18.73 -24.59 41.44
N GLN A 129 -19.16 -23.37 41.76
CA GLN A 129 -18.68 -22.18 41.04
C GLN A 129 -17.17 -21.99 41.21
N LEU A 130 -16.63 -22.16 42.43
CA LEU A 130 -15.21 -22.14 42.71
C LEU A 130 -14.44 -23.20 41.89
N CYS A 131 -14.95 -24.45 41.87
CA CYS A 131 -14.33 -25.53 41.10
C CYS A 131 -14.34 -25.27 39.60
N LEU A 132 -15.30 -24.50 39.07
CA LEU A 132 -15.39 -24.14 37.64
C LEU A 132 -14.52 -22.96 37.29
N VAL A 133 -14.34 -21.96 38.19
CA VAL A 133 -13.53 -20.76 37.87
C VAL A 133 -12.01 -21.03 37.96
N VAL A 134 -11.58 -21.89 38.90
CA VAL A 134 -10.15 -22.17 39.09
C VAL A 134 -9.46 -22.72 37.82
N PRO A 135 -10.01 -23.70 37.09
CA PRO A 135 -9.47 -24.14 35.81
C PRO A 135 -9.36 -23.00 34.80
N ILE A 136 -10.35 -22.06 34.70
CA ILE A 136 -10.30 -20.91 33.81
C ILE A 136 -9.10 -20.02 34.16
N MET A 137 -8.89 -19.75 35.43
CA MET A 137 -7.75 -18.97 35.93
C MET A 137 -6.41 -19.64 35.60
N PHE A 138 -6.34 -20.98 35.77
CA PHE A 138 -5.14 -21.75 35.49
C PHE A 138 -4.80 -21.78 33.98
N ILE A 139 -5.79 -21.99 33.11
CA ILE A 139 -5.64 -21.93 31.65
C ILE A 139 -5.11 -20.56 31.23
N ASN A 140 -5.61 -19.50 31.86
CA ASN A 140 -5.29 -18.12 31.55
C ASN A 140 -4.20 -17.51 32.48
N ARG A 141 -3.41 -18.33 33.16
CA ARG A 141 -2.36 -17.89 34.12
C ARG A 141 -1.33 -16.92 33.54
N GLY A 142 -1.17 -16.90 32.22
CA GLY A 142 -0.27 -15.98 31.54
C GLY A 142 -0.60 -14.50 31.80
N TYR A 143 -1.87 -14.15 31.96
CA TYR A 143 -2.28 -12.78 32.31
C TYR A 143 -1.78 -12.37 33.71
N TYR A 144 -1.85 -13.25 34.68
CA TYR A 144 -1.39 -13.00 36.06
C TYR A 144 0.13 -12.85 36.10
N ILE A 145 0.86 -13.79 35.49
CA ILE A 145 2.32 -13.80 35.51
C ILE A 145 2.88 -12.51 34.87
N ARG A 146 2.41 -12.17 33.65
CA ARG A 146 2.86 -10.96 32.97
C ARG A 146 2.31 -9.70 33.65
N GLY A 147 1.04 -9.68 34.00
CA GLY A 147 0.39 -8.52 34.57
C GLY A 147 1.00 -8.06 35.90
N PHE A 148 1.27 -8.99 36.83
CA PHE A 148 1.91 -8.66 38.08
C PHE A 148 3.41 -8.36 37.93
N LYS A 149 4.12 -9.05 37.03
CA LYS A 149 5.53 -8.72 36.71
C LYS A 149 5.67 -7.27 36.19
N THR A 150 4.84 -6.86 35.24
CA THR A 150 4.88 -5.51 34.70
C THR A 150 4.42 -4.45 35.70
N LEU A 151 3.45 -4.77 36.55
CA LEU A 151 3.00 -3.90 37.63
C LEU A 151 4.15 -3.65 38.63
N TRP A 152 4.86 -4.73 39.04
CA TRP A 152 6.00 -4.63 39.92
C TRP A 152 7.12 -3.80 39.35
N ASN A 153 7.36 -3.92 38.06
CA ASN A 153 8.36 -3.14 37.31
C ASN A 153 7.91 -1.69 37.02
N ARG A 154 6.83 -1.20 37.65
CA ARG A 154 6.25 0.15 37.45
C ARG A 154 5.92 0.47 35.97
N SER A 155 5.66 -0.53 35.19
CA SER A 155 5.30 -0.45 33.78
C SER A 155 3.98 -1.20 33.50
N PRO A 156 2.88 -0.83 34.20
CA PRO A 156 1.63 -1.55 34.08
C PRO A 156 1.10 -1.52 32.63
N ASN A 157 0.59 -2.65 32.18
CA ASN A 157 0.03 -2.85 30.86
C ASN A 157 -1.40 -3.43 30.95
N MET A 158 -1.96 -3.82 29.79
CA MET A 158 -3.29 -4.41 29.71
C MET A 158 -3.41 -5.68 30.58
N ASP A 159 -2.39 -6.54 30.59
CA ASP A 159 -2.42 -7.77 31.39
C ASP A 159 -2.47 -7.44 32.89
N SER A 160 -1.93 -6.28 33.32
CA SER A 160 -2.02 -5.79 34.69
C SER A 160 -3.46 -5.43 35.08
N LEU A 161 -4.24 -4.78 34.19
CA LEU A 161 -5.65 -4.46 34.46
C LEU A 161 -6.50 -5.73 34.59
N ILE A 162 -6.28 -6.71 33.70
CA ILE A 162 -6.95 -7.99 33.72
C ILE A 162 -6.64 -8.76 35.01
N ALA A 163 -5.34 -8.82 35.36
CA ALA A 163 -4.87 -9.52 36.57
C ALA A 163 -5.47 -8.89 37.83
N LEU A 164 -5.47 -7.55 37.93
CA LEU A 164 -6.04 -6.83 39.07
C LEU A 164 -7.55 -7.04 39.17
N GLY A 165 -8.31 -6.84 38.08
CA GLY A 165 -9.75 -6.95 38.07
C GLY A 165 -10.24 -8.38 38.38
N SER A 166 -9.70 -9.39 37.69
CA SER A 166 -10.08 -10.79 37.92
C SER A 166 -9.60 -11.34 39.27
N SER A 167 -8.42 -10.91 39.77
CA SER A 167 -7.96 -11.27 41.12
C SER A 167 -8.83 -10.65 42.21
N ALA A 168 -9.22 -9.38 42.06
CA ALA A 168 -10.08 -8.70 43.03
C ALA A 168 -11.47 -9.39 43.11
N ALA A 169 -12.07 -9.74 41.96
CA ALA A 169 -13.30 -10.48 41.87
C ALA A 169 -13.22 -11.87 42.55
N PHE A 170 -12.12 -12.61 42.26
CA PHE A 170 -11.89 -13.92 42.83
C PHE A 170 -11.65 -13.87 44.33
N ILE A 171 -10.76 -12.99 44.82
CA ILE A 171 -10.43 -12.86 46.26
C ILE A 171 -11.64 -12.44 47.08
N TYR A 172 -12.43 -11.49 46.52
CA TYR A 172 -13.67 -11.09 47.21
C TYR A 172 -14.67 -12.22 47.26
N SER A 173 -14.86 -12.98 46.19
CA SER A 173 -15.77 -14.14 46.19
C SER A 173 -15.31 -15.24 47.17
N LEU A 174 -13.99 -15.41 47.32
CA LEU A 174 -13.46 -16.33 48.33
C LEU A 174 -13.74 -15.82 49.72
N TYR A 175 -13.57 -14.53 49.99
CA TYR A 175 -13.95 -13.90 51.26
C TYR A 175 -15.43 -14.07 51.54
N ALA A 176 -16.30 -13.79 50.59
CA ALA A 176 -17.77 -13.96 50.70
C ALA A 176 -18.14 -15.42 51.00
N THR A 177 -17.45 -16.39 50.39
CA THR A 177 -17.60 -17.82 50.69
C THR A 177 -17.28 -18.15 52.13
N PHE A 178 -16.17 -17.62 52.70
CA PHE A 178 -15.83 -17.82 54.10
C PHE A 178 -16.85 -17.15 55.04
N MET A 179 -17.30 -15.95 54.74
CA MET A 179 -18.33 -15.27 55.54
C MET A 179 -19.67 -16.00 55.48
N MET A 180 -20.06 -16.52 54.29
CA MET A 180 -21.22 -17.34 54.11
C MET A 180 -21.15 -18.60 55.00
N ALA A 181 -20.02 -19.31 54.99
CA ALA A 181 -19.82 -20.50 55.86
C ALA A 181 -19.89 -20.15 57.36
N TYR A 182 -19.35 -18.98 57.75
CA TYR A 182 -19.41 -18.48 59.10
C TYR A 182 -20.84 -18.20 59.57
N TYR A 183 -21.66 -17.50 58.78
CA TYR A 183 -23.05 -17.22 59.11
C TYR A 183 -23.95 -18.43 59.01
N LEU A 184 -23.71 -19.36 58.07
CA LEU A 184 -24.41 -20.64 57.98
C LEU A 184 -24.21 -21.48 59.28
N GLY A 185 -22.96 -21.50 59.81
CA GLY A 185 -22.67 -22.18 61.06
C GLY A 185 -23.37 -21.55 62.32
N ARG A 186 -23.83 -20.30 62.17
CA ARG A 186 -24.63 -19.60 63.19
C ARG A 186 -26.12 -19.59 62.93
N MET A 187 -26.59 -20.29 61.86
CA MET A 187 -27.99 -20.36 61.44
C MET A 187 -28.57 -18.98 61.05
N ASP A 188 -27.72 -17.98 60.71
CA ASP A 188 -28.16 -16.68 60.18
C ASP A 188 -28.34 -16.79 58.68
N MET A 189 -29.53 -17.13 58.26
CA MET A 189 -29.86 -17.37 56.86
C MET A 189 -29.89 -16.09 56.06
N ASP A 190 -30.28 -14.98 56.64
CA ASP A 190 -30.34 -13.68 55.95
C ASP A 190 -28.92 -13.20 55.54
N MET A 191 -27.96 -13.27 56.49
CA MET A 191 -26.57 -12.93 56.18
C MET A 191 -25.92 -13.97 55.26
N THR A 192 -26.28 -15.25 55.37
CA THR A 192 -25.80 -16.28 54.44
C THR A 192 -26.26 -16.01 53.04
N HIS A 193 -27.52 -15.70 52.83
CA HIS A 193 -28.06 -15.33 51.51
C HIS A 193 -27.47 -14.01 50.99
N HIS A 194 -27.28 -13.01 51.86
CA HIS A 194 -26.64 -11.76 51.51
C HIS A 194 -25.26 -11.97 50.87
N TYR A 195 -24.36 -12.75 51.47
CA TYR A 195 -23.03 -13.06 50.92
C TYR A 195 -23.09 -13.98 49.71
N MET A 196 -24.08 -14.86 49.58
CA MET A 196 -24.30 -15.71 48.41
C MET A 196 -24.59 -14.87 47.15
N MET A 197 -25.37 -13.79 47.30
CA MET A 197 -25.72 -12.89 46.20
C MET A 197 -24.61 -11.93 45.79
N GLN A 198 -23.48 -11.93 46.57
CA GLN A 198 -22.36 -11.05 46.31
C GLN A 198 -21.14 -11.75 45.67
N LEU A 199 -21.33 -12.94 45.12
CA LEU A 199 -20.27 -13.68 44.45
C LEU A 199 -19.95 -13.10 43.09
N TYR A 200 -18.67 -13.13 42.70
CA TYR A 200 -18.13 -12.67 41.40
C TYR A 200 -17.27 -13.76 40.72
N PHE A 201 -17.45 -15.03 41.03
CA PHE A 201 -16.73 -16.11 40.38
C PHE A 201 -16.98 -16.14 38.88
N GLU A 202 -18.24 -15.94 38.46
CA GLU A 202 -18.61 -15.86 37.04
C GLU A 202 -17.98 -14.64 36.38
N SER A 203 -17.93 -13.48 37.07
CA SER A 203 -17.31 -12.26 36.53
C SER A 203 -15.82 -12.45 36.30
N ALA A 204 -15.10 -13.08 37.24
CA ALA A 204 -13.70 -13.41 37.08
C ALA A 204 -13.45 -14.35 35.87
N GLY A 205 -14.30 -15.40 35.72
CA GLY A 205 -14.23 -16.30 34.57
C GLY A 205 -14.61 -15.64 33.25
N MET A 206 -15.64 -14.79 33.26
CA MET A 206 -16.08 -14.03 32.08
C MET A 206 -15.03 -13.05 31.60
N ILE A 207 -14.44 -12.26 32.51
CA ILE A 207 -13.34 -11.32 32.19
C ILE A 207 -12.22 -12.05 31.44
N LEU A 208 -11.71 -13.14 32.00
CA LEU A 208 -10.59 -13.91 31.40
C LEU A 208 -10.96 -14.51 30.05
N THR A 209 -12.15 -15.11 29.94
CA THR A 209 -12.57 -15.83 28.73
C THR A 209 -12.93 -14.87 27.59
N LEU A 210 -13.70 -13.79 27.88
CA LEU A 210 -14.07 -12.81 26.86
C LEU A 210 -12.86 -12.02 26.35
N ILE A 211 -11.91 -11.68 27.22
CA ILE A 211 -10.67 -11.05 26.81
C ILE A 211 -9.83 -12.02 25.95
N SER A 212 -9.77 -13.31 26.32
CA SER A 212 -9.08 -14.33 25.52
C SER A 212 -9.76 -14.52 24.16
N LEU A 213 -11.11 -14.44 24.08
CA LEU A 213 -11.85 -14.41 22.82
C LEU A 213 -11.45 -13.18 21.97
N GLY A 214 -11.45 -12.00 22.58
CA GLY A 214 -11.03 -10.77 21.91
C GLY A 214 -9.62 -10.90 21.32
N LYS A 215 -8.65 -11.41 22.10
CA LYS A 215 -7.27 -11.64 21.64
C LYS A 215 -7.15 -12.72 20.55
N TYR A 216 -7.99 -13.75 20.60
CA TYR A 216 -8.02 -14.74 19.52
C TYR A 216 -8.55 -14.14 18.22
N LEU A 217 -9.67 -13.41 18.28
CA LEU A 217 -10.24 -12.72 17.10
C LEU A 217 -9.28 -11.68 16.53
N GLU A 218 -8.58 -10.94 17.39
CA GLU A 218 -7.51 -10.03 17.03
C GLU A 218 -6.39 -10.75 16.28
N SER A 219 -5.88 -11.85 16.82
CA SER A 219 -4.80 -12.63 16.20
C SER A 219 -5.19 -13.19 14.82
N ARG A 220 -6.43 -13.71 14.71
CA ARG A 220 -6.98 -14.18 13.43
C ARG A 220 -7.16 -13.06 12.41
N SER A 221 -7.52 -11.88 12.86
CA SER A 221 -7.69 -10.71 11.99
C SER A 221 -6.34 -10.16 11.51
N LYS A 222 -5.31 -10.19 12.36
CA LYS A 222 -3.93 -9.86 11.99
C LYS A 222 -3.41 -10.75 10.86
N GLN A 223 -3.67 -12.05 10.89
CA GLN A 223 -3.28 -12.94 9.78
C GLN A 223 -3.87 -12.49 8.44
N LYS A 224 -5.14 -12.06 8.43
CA LYS A 224 -5.76 -11.55 7.21
C LYS A 224 -5.11 -10.27 6.68
N THR A 225 -4.44 -9.47 7.49
CA THR A 225 -3.78 -8.25 7.01
C THR A 225 -2.51 -8.54 6.22
N SER A 226 -1.83 -9.64 6.49
CA SER A 226 -0.62 -10.09 5.77
C SER A 226 -0.92 -10.82 4.47
N GLU A 227 -2.19 -11.11 4.16
CA GLU A 227 -2.59 -11.89 2.98
C GLU A 227 -2.13 -11.27 1.64
N ALA A 228 -2.01 -9.95 1.57
CA ALA A 228 -1.51 -9.26 0.37
C ALA A 228 -0.02 -9.59 0.11
N ILE A 229 0.80 -9.60 1.16
CA ILE A 229 2.22 -9.95 1.09
C ILE A 229 2.37 -11.45 0.78
N GLU A 230 1.59 -12.32 1.44
CA GLU A 230 1.59 -13.75 1.18
C GLU A 230 1.23 -14.09 -0.28
N LYS A 231 0.31 -13.32 -0.88
CA LYS A 231 -0.02 -13.46 -2.30
C LYS A 231 1.16 -13.12 -3.20
N LEU A 232 1.89 -12.04 -2.90
CA LEU A 232 3.11 -11.69 -3.64
C LEU A 232 4.19 -12.75 -3.47
N MET A 233 4.41 -13.27 -2.26
CA MET A 233 5.38 -14.33 -2.01
C MET A 233 5.04 -15.65 -2.75
N LYS A 234 3.76 -15.97 -2.89
CA LYS A 234 3.30 -17.17 -3.63
C LYS A 234 3.51 -17.09 -5.15
N LEU A 235 3.81 -15.91 -5.68
CA LEU A 235 4.16 -15.72 -7.10
C LEU A 235 5.59 -16.18 -7.39
N MET A 236 6.47 -16.18 -6.40
CA MET A 236 7.87 -16.60 -6.57
C MET A 236 7.94 -18.09 -6.90
N PRO A 237 8.49 -18.47 -8.06
CA PRO A 237 8.72 -19.86 -8.37
C PRO A 237 9.72 -20.50 -7.39
N SER A 238 9.56 -21.79 -7.12
CA SER A 238 10.50 -22.53 -6.25
C SER A 238 11.66 -23.14 -7.02
N THR A 239 11.49 -23.35 -8.35
CA THR A 239 12.49 -23.97 -9.23
C THR A 239 12.65 -23.17 -10.52
N ALA A 240 13.79 -23.33 -11.19
CA ALA A 240 14.09 -22.77 -12.50
C ALA A 240 14.72 -23.87 -13.40
N ILE A 241 14.47 -23.78 -14.71
CA ILE A 241 15.13 -24.62 -15.70
C ILE A 241 16.35 -23.87 -16.22
N VAL A 242 17.54 -24.33 -15.86
CA VAL A 242 18.82 -23.71 -16.26
C VAL A 242 19.45 -24.51 -17.38
N LEU A 243 20.03 -23.85 -18.36
CA LEU A 243 20.80 -24.45 -19.44
C LEU A 243 22.26 -24.67 -19.00
N LYS A 244 22.60 -25.88 -18.58
CA LYS A 244 23.99 -26.27 -18.22
C LYS A 244 24.57 -27.21 -19.25
N GLU A 245 25.72 -26.85 -19.86
CA GLU A 245 26.39 -27.64 -20.86
C GLU A 245 25.47 -28.12 -22.02
N GLY A 246 24.52 -27.26 -22.43
CA GLY A 246 23.54 -27.55 -23.50
C GLY A 246 22.39 -28.49 -23.11
N LYS A 247 22.23 -28.79 -21.80
CA LYS A 247 21.12 -29.59 -21.26
C LYS A 247 20.25 -28.74 -20.32
N GLU A 248 18.95 -28.98 -20.41
CA GLU A 248 17.97 -28.40 -19.48
C GLU A 248 18.05 -29.14 -18.13
N VAL A 249 18.35 -28.41 -17.05
CA VAL A 249 18.43 -28.96 -15.70
C VAL A 249 17.53 -28.14 -14.80
N GLU A 250 16.61 -28.79 -14.11
CA GLU A 250 15.77 -28.13 -13.09
C GLU A 250 16.57 -28.02 -11.80
N VAL A 251 16.68 -26.78 -11.27
CA VAL A 251 17.40 -26.48 -10.04
C VAL A 251 16.51 -25.63 -9.11
N ALA A 252 16.81 -25.65 -7.80
CA ALA A 252 16.15 -24.73 -6.87
C ALA A 252 16.52 -23.30 -7.23
N ILE A 253 15.56 -22.36 -7.06
CA ILE A 253 15.78 -20.96 -7.47
C ILE A 253 16.91 -20.30 -6.67
N GLU A 254 17.16 -20.79 -5.44
CA GLU A 254 18.25 -20.32 -4.56
C GLU A 254 19.64 -20.70 -5.09
N ASP A 255 19.73 -21.70 -5.94
CA ASP A 255 20.98 -22.23 -6.51
C ASP A 255 21.34 -21.58 -7.86
N VAL A 256 20.44 -20.75 -8.42
CA VAL A 256 20.66 -20.04 -9.70
C VAL A 256 21.58 -18.84 -9.45
N GLN A 257 22.61 -18.69 -10.28
CA GLN A 257 23.60 -17.61 -10.17
C GLN A 257 23.37 -16.54 -11.25
N ILE A 258 23.87 -15.35 -10.98
CA ILE A 258 23.90 -14.25 -11.96
C ILE A 258 24.73 -14.69 -13.16
N GLY A 259 24.19 -14.51 -14.37
CA GLY A 259 24.79 -14.96 -15.63
C GLY A 259 24.37 -16.34 -16.08
N ASP A 260 23.66 -17.12 -15.26
CA ASP A 260 23.03 -18.37 -15.70
C ASP A 260 21.94 -18.07 -16.75
N VAL A 261 21.80 -18.99 -17.71
CA VAL A 261 20.75 -18.92 -18.72
C VAL A 261 19.56 -19.78 -18.31
N VAL A 262 18.41 -19.16 -18.07
CA VAL A 262 17.16 -19.86 -17.73
C VAL A 262 16.25 -19.96 -18.94
N ILE A 263 15.55 -21.09 -19.05
CA ILE A 263 14.60 -21.38 -20.11
C ILE A 263 13.20 -21.11 -19.62
N VAL A 264 12.47 -20.27 -20.35
CA VAL A 264 11.06 -19.94 -20.07
C VAL A 264 10.19 -20.43 -21.22
N LYS A 265 9.33 -21.41 -20.94
CA LYS A 265 8.39 -21.99 -21.89
C LYS A 265 7.04 -21.25 -21.85
N PRO A 266 6.21 -21.34 -22.91
CA PRO A 266 4.85 -20.77 -22.90
C PRO A 266 4.05 -21.25 -21.68
N GLY A 267 3.34 -20.32 -21.04
CA GLY A 267 2.53 -20.59 -19.85
C GLY A 267 3.30 -20.65 -18.53
N ASN A 268 4.63 -20.59 -18.56
CA ASN A 268 5.44 -20.62 -17.34
C ASN A 268 5.73 -19.20 -16.80
N ASN A 269 5.93 -19.13 -15.49
CA ASN A 269 6.44 -17.91 -14.88
C ASN A 269 7.93 -17.76 -15.15
N ILE A 270 8.39 -16.53 -15.36
CA ILE A 270 9.80 -16.16 -15.45
C ILE A 270 10.42 -16.35 -14.06
N PRO A 271 11.50 -17.15 -13.92
CA PRO A 271 12.01 -17.49 -12.59
C PRO A 271 12.64 -16.30 -11.86
N LEU A 272 13.48 -15.53 -12.55
CA LEU A 272 14.31 -14.44 -12.02
C LEU A 272 14.36 -13.27 -12.99
N ASP A 273 14.72 -12.09 -12.50
CA ASP A 273 14.96 -10.92 -13.36
C ASP A 273 16.16 -11.18 -14.29
N GLY A 274 16.02 -10.78 -15.54
CA GLY A 274 17.06 -11.02 -16.53
C GLY A 274 16.83 -10.33 -17.86
N LYS A 275 17.67 -10.66 -18.82
CA LYS A 275 17.65 -10.13 -20.18
C LYS A 275 17.42 -11.25 -21.18
N ILE A 276 16.51 -11.05 -22.12
CA ILE A 276 16.28 -12.01 -23.20
C ILE A 276 17.50 -12.04 -24.12
N ILE A 277 18.13 -13.21 -24.24
CA ILE A 277 19.26 -13.45 -25.14
C ILE A 277 18.85 -14.21 -26.41
N GLN A 278 17.73 -14.96 -26.35
CA GLN A 278 17.17 -15.68 -27.49
C GLN A 278 15.67 -15.86 -27.35
N GLY A 279 14.94 -15.76 -28.47
CA GLY A 279 13.51 -15.93 -28.53
C GLY A 279 12.72 -14.63 -28.35
N HIS A 280 11.42 -14.78 -28.16
CA HIS A 280 10.48 -13.67 -27.90
C HIS A 280 9.27 -14.23 -27.15
N GLY A 281 8.42 -13.34 -26.60
CA GLY A 281 7.16 -13.75 -25.97
C GLY A 281 6.34 -12.56 -25.52
N SER A 282 5.06 -12.78 -25.32
CA SER A 282 4.13 -11.84 -24.75
C SER A 282 4.01 -12.09 -23.24
N ILE A 283 4.38 -11.12 -22.43
CA ILE A 283 4.55 -11.28 -20.97
C ILE A 283 3.43 -10.53 -20.27
N ASN A 284 2.71 -11.22 -19.39
CA ASN A 284 1.76 -10.61 -18.49
C ASN A 284 2.47 -10.13 -17.22
N GLU A 285 2.71 -8.82 -17.13
CA GLU A 285 3.34 -8.15 -15.99
C GLU A 285 2.30 -7.56 -15.00
N ALA A 286 1.00 -7.79 -15.20
CA ALA A 286 -0.10 -7.18 -14.44
C ALA A 286 0.02 -7.33 -12.91
N MET A 287 0.59 -8.42 -12.43
CA MET A 287 0.75 -8.69 -11.00
C MET A 287 1.80 -7.80 -10.33
N ILE A 288 2.74 -7.25 -11.10
CA ILE A 288 3.85 -6.41 -10.63
C ILE A 288 3.61 -4.96 -11.03
N THR A 289 3.37 -4.70 -12.31
CA THR A 289 3.16 -3.33 -12.81
C THR A 289 1.73 -2.84 -12.64
N GLY A 290 0.75 -3.74 -12.52
CA GLY A 290 -0.67 -3.41 -12.49
C GLY A 290 -1.26 -3.08 -13.88
N GLU A 291 -0.50 -3.26 -14.97
CA GLU A 291 -1.00 -3.11 -16.34
C GLU A 291 -1.67 -4.39 -16.81
N SER A 292 -2.90 -4.27 -17.31
CA SER A 292 -3.70 -5.44 -17.71
C SER A 292 -3.34 -5.99 -19.09
N LEU A 293 -2.70 -5.18 -19.94
CA LEU A 293 -2.30 -5.60 -21.27
C LEU A 293 -0.94 -6.29 -21.23
N PRO A 294 -0.79 -7.46 -21.87
CA PRO A 294 0.50 -8.12 -22.01
C PRO A 294 1.47 -7.26 -22.83
N VAL A 295 2.76 -7.36 -22.54
CA VAL A 295 3.84 -6.64 -23.20
C VAL A 295 4.66 -7.61 -24.05
N ASP A 296 4.80 -7.32 -25.34
CA ASP A 296 5.66 -8.11 -26.23
C ASP A 296 7.14 -7.78 -25.99
N LYS A 297 7.94 -8.81 -25.74
CA LYS A 297 9.37 -8.70 -25.45
C LYS A 297 10.18 -9.52 -26.45
N THR A 298 11.33 -8.95 -26.84
CA THR A 298 12.23 -9.50 -27.85
C THR A 298 13.66 -9.58 -27.31
N VAL A 299 14.58 -10.11 -28.12
CA VAL A 299 15.99 -10.21 -27.75
C VAL A 299 16.55 -8.84 -27.40
N GLY A 300 17.15 -8.72 -26.23
CA GLY A 300 17.70 -7.48 -25.69
C GLY A 300 16.84 -6.81 -24.64
N ASP A 301 15.55 -7.16 -24.54
CA ASP A 301 14.63 -6.60 -23.55
C ASP A 301 14.84 -7.22 -22.16
N GLN A 302 14.57 -6.45 -21.13
CA GLN A 302 14.54 -6.92 -19.75
C GLN A 302 13.20 -7.55 -19.41
N VAL A 303 13.25 -8.60 -18.60
CA VAL A 303 12.09 -9.31 -18.06
C VAL A 303 12.15 -9.36 -16.54
N ILE A 304 10.99 -9.32 -15.91
CA ILE A 304 10.84 -9.28 -14.46
C ILE A 304 10.47 -10.70 -13.96
N GLY A 305 11.17 -11.18 -12.96
CA GLY A 305 10.89 -12.46 -12.32
C GLY A 305 9.46 -12.52 -11.75
N SER A 306 8.88 -13.72 -11.75
CA SER A 306 7.50 -13.99 -11.29
C SER A 306 6.39 -13.45 -12.19
N THR A 307 6.70 -12.82 -13.34
CA THR A 307 5.72 -12.50 -14.39
C THR A 307 5.44 -13.73 -15.25
N ASN A 308 4.29 -13.76 -15.93
CA ASN A 308 3.85 -14.92 -16.67
C ASN A 308 4.09 -14.75 -18.18
N ASN A 309 4.84 -15.69 -18.78
CA ASN A 309 4.99 -15.77 -20.22
C ASN A 309 3.77 -16.45 -20.83
N LEU A 310 2.96 -15.72 -21.59
CA LEU A 310 1.72 -16.23 -22.19
C LEU A 310 1.99 -17.10 -23.40
N ASP A 311 2.94 -16.66 -24.24
CA ASP A 311 3.32 -17.35 -25.47
C ASP A 311 4.83 -17.20 -25.74
N GLY A 312 5.33 -17.95 -26.73
CA GLY A 312 6.74 -17.88 -27.10
C GLY A 312 7.68 -18.65 -26.20
N TYR A 313 8.84 -18.97 -26.73
CA TYR A 313 9.96 -19.60 -26.04
C TYR A 313 11.08 -18.59 -25.91
N MET A 314 11.64 -18.45 -24.72
CA MET A 314 12.73 -17.51 -24.51
C MET A 314 13.82 -18.09 -23.62
N GLN A 315 15.05 -17.67 -23.87
CA GLN A 315 16.20 -17.86 -23.00
C GLN A 315 16.55 -16.52 -22.38
N VAL A 316 16.65 -16.51 -21.06
CA VAL A 316 16.87 -15.30 -20.26
C VAL A 316 18.18 -15.46 -19.50
N GLU A 317 19.10 -14.53 -19.67
CA GLU A 317 20.30 -14.42 -18.86
C GLU A 317 19.97 -13.71 -17.55
N VAL A 318 20.20 -14.38 -16.43
CA VAL A 318 19.85 -13.91 -15.10
C VAL A 318 20.71 -12.70 -14.71
N SER A 319 20.05 -11.59 -14.33
CA SER A 319 20.72 -10.34 -13.93
C SER A 319 20.77 -10.13 -12.42
N HIS A 320 19.86 -10.73 -11.65
CA HIS A 320 19.74 -10.57 -10.20
C HIS A 320 19.60 -11.91 -9.50
N ALA A 321 20.19 -12.02 -8.30
CA ALA A 321 20.04 -13.19 -7.45
C ALA A 321 18.59 -13.29 -6.90
N SER A 322 18.19 -14.48 -6.44
CA SER A 322 16.82 -14.74 -5.97
C SER A 322 16.33 -13.83 -4.84
N ASN A 323 17.21 -13.39 -3.98
CA ASN A 323 16.92 -12.45 -2.87
C ASN A 323 16.99 -10.96 -3.25
N ASP A 324 17.41 -10.65 -4.47
CA ASP A 324 17.58 -9.28 -4.98
C ASP A 324 16.73 -8.98 -6.24
N THR A 325 15.75 -9.83 -6.55
CA THR A 325 14.81 -9.60 -7.65
C THR A 325 13.89 -8.42 -7.36
N THR A 326 13.32 -7.84 -8.43
CA THR A 326 12.32 -6.76 -8.35
C THR A 326 11.19 -7.12 -7.39
N LEU A 327 10.63 -8.35 -7.47
CA LEU A 327 9.57 -8.80 -6.57
C LEU A 327 10.06 -8.89 -5.12
N SER A 328 11.28 -9.39 -4.88
CA SER A 328 11.89 -9.45 -3.54
C SER A 328 12.07 -8.05 -2.93
N LYS A 329 12.49 -7.07 -3.73
CA LYS A 329 12.58 -5.66 -3.32
C LYS A 329 11.20 -5.07 -2.99
N ILE A 330 10.17 -5.34 -3.79
CA ILE A 330 8.79 -4.92 -3.54
C ILE A 330 8.28 -5.50 -2.21
N ILE A 331 8.44 -6.81 -2.00
CA ILE A 331 8.03 -7.47 -0.76
C ILE A 331 8.72 -6.83 0.46
N ARG A 332 10.04 -6.63 0.36
CA ARG A 332 10.83 -5.98 1.43
C ARG A 332 10.34 -4.56 1.74
N LEU A 333 10.07 -3.75 0.71
CA LEU A 333 9.54 -2.39 0.89
C LEU A 333 8.18 -2.38 1.59
N VAL A 334 7.27 -3.28 1.21
CA VAL A 334 5.94 -3.38 1.84
C VAL A 334 6.07 -3.84 3.30
N GLU A 335 6.98 -4.76 3.60
CA GLU A 335 7.28 -5.20 4.96
C GLU A 335 7.89 -4.07 5.80
N GLU A 336 8.85 -3.33 5.26
CA GLU A 336 9.51 -2.21 5.94
C GLU A 336 8.50 -1.07 6.19
N ALA A 337 7.65 -0.74 5.21
CA ALA A 337 6.58 0.23 5.38
C ALA A 337 5.60 -0.19 6.48
N GLY A 338 5.18 -1.46 6.48
CA GLY A 338 4.33 -2.02 7.53
C GLY A 338 5.00 -2.09 8.92
N ALA A 339 6.33 -2.19 8.95
CA ALA A 339 7.12 -2.19 10.18
C ALA A 339 7.37 -0.78 10.73
N SER A 340 7.34 0.24 9.89
CA SER A 340 7.62 1.61 10.28
C SER A 340 6.48 2.23 11.09
N LYS A 341 6.78 3.22 11.93
CA LYS A 341 5.77 3.92 12.73
C LYS A 341 5.53 5.34 12.21
N ALA A 342 4.32 5.60 11.75
CA ALA A 342 3.86 6.94 11.45
C ALA A 342 3.83 7.84 12.70
N PRO A 343 3.98 9.16 12.59
CA PRO A 343 3.89 10.10 13.72
C PRO A 343 2.61 9.94 14.55
N ILE A 344 1.46 9.70 13.89
CA ILE A 344 0.18 9.44 14.58
C ILE A 344 0.21 8.16 15.43
N ALA A 345 0.97 7.13 15.02
CA ALA A 345 1.16 5.91 15.80
C ALA A 345 2.03 6.17 17.05
N LYS A 346 3.10 6.95 16.91
CA LYS A 346 3.96 7.34 18.04
C LYS A 346 3.15 8.12 19.11
N LEU A 347 2.25 8.99 18.68
CA LEU A 347 1.34 9.72 19.56
C LEU A 347 0.37 8.76 20.30
N ALA A 348 -0.23 7.82 19.59
CA ALA A 348 -1.12 6.81 20.18
C ALA A 348 -0.41 5.94 21.21
N ASP A 349 0.83 5.51 20.94
CA ASP A 349 1.65 4.74 21.88
C ASP A 349 1.97 5.55 23.14
N LYS A 350 2.31 6.84 23.01
CA LYS A 350 2.56 7.74 24.15
C LYS A 350 1.32 7.88 25.04
N ILE A 351 0.15 8.08 24.43
CA ILE A 351 -1.13 8.15 25.15
C ILE A 351 -1.40 6.83 25.87
N SER A 352 -1.18 5.69 25.22
CA SER A 352 -1.38 4.36 25.78
C SER A 352 -0.52 4.10 27.01
N GLY A 353 0.72 4.57 27.02
CA GLY A 353 1.65 4.44 28.15
C GLY A 353 1.22 5.20 29.41
N VAL A 354 0.51 6.32 29.26
CA VAL A 354 -0.04 7.11 30.38
C VAL A 354 -1.43 6.62 30.80
N PHE A 355 -2.18 6.05 29.87
CA PHE A 355 -3.58 5.67 30.07
C PHE A 355 -3.76 4.61 31.17
N VAL A 356 -2.97 3.54 31.15
CA VAL A 356 -3.10 2.44 32.11
C VAL A 356 -2.88 2.86 33.56
N PRO A 357 -1.77 3.59 33.91
CA PRO A 357 -1.62 4.16 35.25
C PRO A 357 -2.78 5.08 35.66
N THR A 358 -3.27 5.91 34.76
CA THR A 358 -4.40 6.83 35.01
C THR A 358 -5.67 6.05 35.35
N VAL A 359 -5.97 4.98 34.62
CA VAL A 359 -7.12 4.12 34.88
C VAL A 359 -7.05 3.44 36.23
N ILE A 360 -5.89 2.91 36.62
CA ILE A 360 -5.68 2.33 37.94
C ILE A 360 -5.96 3.37 39.01
N THR A 361 -5.50 4.60 38.83
CA THR A 361 -5.75 5.70 39.77
C THR A 361 -7.24 6.03 39.85
N ILE A 362 -7.95 6.10 38.69
CA ILE A 362 -9.40 6.34 38.65
C ILE A 362 -10.15 5.22 39.37
N ALA A 363 -9.78 3.97 39.17
CA ALA A 363 -10.41 2.83 39.87
C ALA A 363 -10.24 2.91 41.39
N ILE A 364 -9.05 3.27 41.86
CA ILE A 364 -8.78 3.47 43.29
C ILE A 364 -9.59 4.64 43.85
N ILE A 365 -9.62 5.77 43.15
CA ILE A 365 -10.40 6.95 43.54
C ILE A 365 -11.90 6.59 43.58
N THR A 366 -12.42 5.89 42.55
CA THR A 366 -13.83 5.44 42.49
C THR A 366 -14.16 4.55 43.71
N PHE A 367 -13.30 3.59 44.03
CA PHE A 367 -13.45 2.75 45.20
C PHE A 367 -13.54 3.56 46.48
N ILE A 368 -12.61 4.47 46.73
CA ILE A 368 -12.55 5.30 47.96
C ILE A 368 -13.78 6.22 48.03
N LEU A 369 -14.16 6.88 46.94
CA LEU A 369 -15.30 7.80 46.91
C LEU A 369 -16.61 7.11 47.26
N TRP A 370 -16.86 5.89 46.72
CA TRP A 370 -18.08 5.16 47.05
C TRP A 370 -18.12 4.68 48.50
N LEU A 371 -16.99 4.29 49.09
CA LEU A 371 -16.91 3.93 50.50
C LEU A 371 -17.09 5.11 51.43
N THR A 372 -16.50 6.27 51.09
CA THR A 372 -16.48 7.43 52.01
C THR A 372 -17.63 8.38 51.79
N LEU A 373 -17.80 8.90 50.61
CA LEU A 373 -18.82 9.90 50.23
C LEU A 373 -20.14 9.27 49.77
N GLY A 374 -20.08 8.14 49.08
CA GLY A 374 -21.25 7.45 48.56
C GLY A 374 -21.99 6.63 49.61
N ASN A 375 -21.35 6.38 50.75
CA ASN A 375 -21.91 5.58 51.87
C ASN A 375 -22.47 4.22 51.41
N LYS A 376 -21.75 3.58 50.45
CA LYS A 376 -22.12 2.29 49.90
C LYS A 376 -21.25 1.18 50.47
N ASP A 377 -21.74 -0.04 50.37
CA ASP A 377 -21.03 -1.22 50.86
C ASP A 377 -19.75 -1.46 50.12
N PHE A 378 -18.82 -2.16 50.77
CA PHE A 378 -17.54 -2.57 50.12
C PHE A 378 -17.77 -3.29 48.79
N HIS A 379 -18.77 -4.16 48.70
CA HIS A 379 -19.16 -4.87 47.49
C HIS A 379 -19.47 -3.94 46.33
N PHE A 380 -20.29 -2.90 46.54
CA PHE A 380 -20.67 -1.92 45.52
C PHE A 380 -19.45 -1.12 45.04
N ALA A 381 -18.65 -0.62 45.98
CA ALA A 381 -17.43 0.14 45.65
C ALA A 381 -16.44 -0.71 44.86
N LEU A 382 -16.26 -1.98 45.25
CA LEU A 382 -15.36 -2.91 44.55
C LEU A 382 -15.89 -3.23 43.15
N ASN A 383 -17.17 -3.43 42.96
CA ASN A 383 -17.80 -3.67 41.65
C ASN A 383 -17.52 -2.50 40.69
N CYS A 384 -17.75 -1.25 41.12
CA CYS A 384 -17.41 -0.05 40.34
C CYS A 384 -15.94 0.00 39.96
N ALA A 385 -15.03 -0.28 40.90
CA ALA A 385 -13.60 -0.26 40.65
C ALA A 385 -13.18 -1.35 39.66
N ILE A 386 -13.69 -2.58 39.80
CA ILE A 386 -13.40 -3.68 38.84
C ILE A 386 -13.96 -3.31 37.46
N SER A 387 -15.18 -2.78 37.39
CA SER A 387 -15.81 -2.35 36.11
C SER A 387 -14.98 -1.29 35.42
N VAL A 388 -14.45 -0.31 36.15
CA VAL A 388 -13.52 0.71 35.62
C VAL A 388 -12.25 0.07 35.05
N LEU A 389 -11.61 -0.85 35.80
CA LEU A 389 -10.40 -1.54 35.32
C LEU A 389 -10.65 -2.35 34.05
N VAL A 390 -11.79 -3.04 33.96
CA VAL A 390 -12.10 -3.93 32.85
C VAL A 390 -12.46 -3.15 31.59
N ILE A 391 -13.38 -2.17 31.68
CA ILE A 391 -13.83 -1.42 30.48
C ILE A 391 -12.73 -0.57 29.88
N SER A 392 -11.77 -0.15 30.67
CA SER A 392 -10.73 0.80 30.28
C SER A 392 -9.57 0.18 29.50
N CYS A 393 -9.68 -1.08 29.07
CA CYS A 393 -8.58 -1.68 28.30
C CYS A 393 -8.43 -1.04 26.90
N PRO A 394 -7.29 -0.43 26.58
CA PRO A 394 -7.07 0.20 25.28
C PRO A 394 -6.61 -0.82 24.21
N CYS A 395 -7.24 -2.02 24.15
CA CYS A 395 -6.81 -3.13 23.31
C CYS A 395 -6.83 -2.77 21.83
N ALA A 396 -7.89 -2.07 21.38
CA ALA A 396 -8.07 -1.66 20.00
C ALA A 396 -7.08 -0.58 19.54
N LEU A 397 -6.59 0.26 20.46
CA LEU A 397 -5.69 1.37 20.16
C LEU A 397 -4.36 0.91 19.55
N GLY A 398 -3.80 -0.18 20.07
CA GLY A 398 -2.53 -0.75 19.57
C GLY A 398 -2.61 -1.32 18.16
N LEU A 399 -3.83 -1.57 17.66
CA LEU A 399 -4.07 -2.14 16.33
C LEU A 399 -4.56 -1.10 15.32
N ALA A 400 -5.12 -0.01 15.79
CA ALA A 400 -5.80 1.00 14.98
C ALA A 400 -4.92 1.51 13.83
N THR A 401 -3.68 1.87 14.12
CA THR A 401 -2.74 2.43 13.15
C THR A 401 -1.99 1.36 12.35
N PRO A 402 -1.31 0.36 12.97
CA PRO A 402 -0.47 -0.56 12.20
C PRO A 402 -1.28 -1.42 11.22
N THR A 403 -2.51 -1.81 11.60
CA THR A 403 -3.37 -2.62 10.72
C THR A 403 -3.81 -1.82 9.47
N ALA A 404 -4.21 -0.56 9.66
CA ALA A 404 -4.61 0.30 8.54
C ALA A 404 -3.42 0.61 7.60
N ILE A 405 -2.22 0.85 8.15
CA ILE A 405 -1.00 1.05 7.36
C ILE A 405 -0.70 -0.20 6.54
N MET A 406 -0.66 -1.38 7.16
CA MET A 406 -0.34 -2.63 6.46
C MET A 406 -1.34 -2.94 5.33
N VAL A 407 -2.63 -2.72 5.57
CA VAL A 407 -3.66 -2.91 4.54
C VAL A 407 -3.55 -1.83 3.45
N GLY A 408 -3.28 -0.58 3.84
CA GLY A 408 -3.11 0.54 2.90
C GLY A 408 -1.88 0.38 2.01
N THR A 409 -0.70 0.08 2.58
CA THR A 409 0.53 -0.16 1.81
C THR A 409 0.45 -1.41 0.95
N GLY A 410 -0.16 -2.49 1.45
CA GLY A 410 -0.42 -3.69 0.65
C GLY A 410 -1.39 -3.43 -0.50
N LYS A 411 -2.41 -2.58 -0.31
CA LYS A 411 -3.28 -2.14 -1.40
C LYS A 411 -2.54 -1.25 -2.40
N GLY A 412 -1.66 -0.36 -1.92
CA GLY A 412 -0.78 0.46 -2.76
C GLY A 412 0.10 -0.41 -3.65
N ALA A 413 0.79 -1.40 -3.09
CA ALA A 413 1.63 -2.33 -3.85
C ALA A 413 0.86 -3.05 -4.96
N ASN A 414 -0.37 -3.51 -4.67
CA ASN A 414 -1.25 -4.10 -5.69
C ASN A 414 -1.70 -3.12 -6.79
N LEU A 415 -1.57 -1.83 -6.57
CA LEU A 415 -1.84 -0.77 -7.56
C LEU A 415 -0.56 -0.26 -8.23
N GLY A 416 0.60 -0.85 -7.93
CA GLY A 416 1.89 -0.40 -8.44
C GLY A 416 2.48 0.81 -7.69
N ILE A 417 2.00 1.10 -6.47
CA ILE A 417 2.45 2.22 -5.63
C ILE A 417 3.22 1.66 -4.43
N LEU A 418 4.54 1.84 -4.42
CA LEU A 418 5.42 1.34 -3.38
C LEU A 418 5.77 2.47 -2.40
N VAL A 419 5.40 2.32 -1.14
CA VAL A 419 5.65 3.32 -0.09
C VAL A 419 6.75 2.80 0.83
N LYS A 420 7.84 3.55 1.03
CA LYS A 420 8.96 3.13 1.89
C LYS A 420 8.65 3.12 3.38
N SER A 421 7.80 4.02 3.83
CA SER A 421 7.45 4.07 5.26
C SER A 421 6.04 4.61 5.51
N ALA A 422 5.48 4.24 6.65
CA ALA A 422 4.22 4.77 7.13
C ALA A 422 4.25 6.30 7.36
N GLN A 423 5.43 6.85 7.65
CA GLN A 423 5.63 8.28 7.80
C GLN A 423 5.36 9.01 6.49
N HIS A 424 5.93 8.53 5.37
CA HIS A 424 5.74 9.16 4.07
C HIS A 424 4.29 9.04 3.59
N LEU A 425 3.59 7.93 3.94
CA LEU A 425 2.15 7.81 3.70
C LEU A 425 1.35 8.84 4.49
N GLU A 426 1.75 9.15 5.74
CA GLU A 426 1.10 10.20 6.54
C GLU A 426 1.41 11.60 6.01
N GLU A 427 2.69 11.90 5.68
CA GLU A 427 3.11 13.19 5.15
C GLU A 427 2.45 13.49 3.79
N LEU A 428 2.37 12.49 2.89
CA LEU A 428 1.68 12.66 1.60
C LEU A 428 0.25 13.17 1.77
N SER A 429 -0.49 12.69 2.77
CA SER A 429 -1.86 13.14 3.05
C SER A 429 -1.97 14.61 3.47
N LYS A 430 -0.87 15.23 3.91
CA LYS A 430 -0.79 16.58 4.43
C LYS A 430 -0.26 17.59 3.42
N CYS A 431 0.30 17.11 2.30
CA CYS A 431 0.84 17.97 1.26
C CYS A 431 -0.26 18.77 0.57
N ASP A 432 0.05 20.02 0.24
CA ASP A 432 -0.82 20.99 -0.42
C ASP A 432 -0.24 21.49 -1.75
N THR A 433 1.00 21.18 -2.03
CA THR A 433 1.75 21.65 -3.21
C THR A 433 2.47 20.49 -3.88
N ILE A 434 2.42 20.44 -5.20
CA ILE A 434 3.12 19.45 -6.00
C ILE A 434 4.01 20.14 -7.03
N VAL A 435 5.24 19.68 -7.10
CA VAL A 435 6.26 20.10 -8.05
C VAL A 435 6.53 18.94 -8.99
N LEU A 436 6.34 19.16 -10.28
CA LEU A 436 6.47 18.15 -11.33
C LEU A 436 7.70 18.46 -12.18
N ASP A 437 8.58 17.51 -12.40
CA ASP A 437 9.53 17.61 -13.49
C ASP A 437 8.80 17.52 -14.83
N LYS A 438 9.36 18.12 -15.88
CA LYS A 438 8.79 18.04 -17.23
C LYS A 438 9.11 16.69 -17.87
N THR A 439 10.39 16.39 -18.02
CA THR A 439 10.90 15.33 -18.89
C THR A 439 10.70 13.96 -18.29
N GLY A 440 10.02 13.04 -18.99
CA GLY A 440 9.73 11.69 -18.48
C GLY A 440 8.64 11.64 -17.40
N THR A 441 8.22 12.78 -16.83
CA THR A 441 7.14 12.89 -15.85
C THR A 441 5.84 13.34 -16.49
N LEU A 442 5.79 14.57 -16.99
CA LEU A 442 4.66 15.12 -17.75
C LEU A 442 4.68 14.66 -19.21
N THR A 443 5.86 14.40 -19.75
CA THR A 443 6.10 13.99 -21.13
C THR A 443 6.53 12.53 -21.19
N GLU A 444 6.52 11.96 -22.41
CA GLU A 444 6.94 10.56 -22.66
C GLU A 444 8.42 10.31 -22.35
N GLY A 445 9.24 11.37 -22.28
CA GLY A 445 10.70 11.29 -22.11
C GLY A 445 11.43 10.75 -23.35
N LYS A 446 10.71 10.64 -24.46
CA LYS A 446 11.24 10.20 -25.75
C LYS A 446 10.97 11.28 -26.77
N PRO A 447 11.99 12.02 -27.22
CA PRO A 447 11.82 12.98 -28.31
C PRO A 447 11.22 12.32 -29.55
N GLN A 448 10.27 12.97 -30.18
CA GLN A 448 9.62 12.50 -31.42
C GLN A 448 9.63 13.63 -32.47
N VAL A 449 9.69 13.23 -33.75
CA VAL A 449 9.51 14.19 -34.84
C VAL A 449 8.04 14.57 -34.88
N THR A 450 7.75 15.85 -34.72
CA THR A 450 6.37 16.38 -34.72
C THR A 450 6.00 17.10 -36.02
N GLU A 451 6.96 17.75 -36.65
CA GLU A 451 6.73 18.50 -37.87
C GLU A 451 7.97 18.48 -38.76
N VAL A 452 7.76 18.51 -40.08
CA VAL A 452 8.82 18.54 -41.09
C VAL A 452 8.53 19.70 -42.09
N TYR A 453 9.47 20.59 -42.22
CA TYR A 453 9.36 21.77 -43.10
C TYR A 453 10.44 21.72 -44.18
N PRO A 454 10.16 21.15 -45.36
CA PRO A 454 11.11 21.15 -46.50
C PRO A 454 11.18 22.51 -47.16
N ILE A 455 12.39 22.89 -47.60
CA ILE A 455 12.67 24.17 -48.27
C ILE A 455 13.48 23.88 -49.53
N GLY A 456 12.87 24.14 -50.67
CA GLY A 456 13.52 23.94 -51.98
C GLY A 456 13.74 22.48 -52.39
N VAL A 457 13.36 21.52 -51.50
CA VAL A 457 13.46 20.08 -51.77
C VAL A 457 12.14 19.41 -51.43
N SER A 458 11.97 18.13 -51.81
CA SER A 458 10.80 17.36 -51.35
C SER A 458 10.98 16.94 -49.89
N GLU A 459 9.86 16.68 -49.20
CA GLU A 459 9.89 16.14 -47.81
C GLU A 459 10.70 14.84 -47.71
N ASN A 460 10.52 13.93 -48.68
CA ASN A 460 11.27 12.69 -48.76
C ASN A 460 12.76 12.90 -48.93
N ASP A 461 13.19 13.91 -49.70
CA ASP A 461 14.61 14.23 -49.84
C ASP A 461 15.18 14.80 -48.56
N LEU A 462 14.45 15.73 -47.89
CA LEU A 462 14.88 16.25 -46.58
C LEU A 462 15.04 15.14 -45.56
N LEU A 463 14.04 14.26 -45.44
CA LEU A 463 14.09 13.11 -44.52
C LEU A 463 15.22 12.13 -44.88
N LYS A 464 15.50 11.91 -46.16
CA LYS A 464 16.61 11.11 -46.61
C LYS A 464 17.96 11.70 -46.17
N TYR A 465 18.16 12.98 -46.38
CA TYR A 465 19.38 13.68 -45.96
C TYR A 465 19.52 13.65 -44.43
N ALA A 466 18.44 13.92 -43.71
CA ALA A 466 18.42 13.88 -42.27
C ALA A 466 18.76 12.47 -41.71
N GLY A 467 18.08 11.40 -42.18
CA GLY A 467 18.40 10.04 -41.80
C GLY A 467 19.85 9.65 -42.11
N SER A 468 20.38 10.11 -43.23
CA SER A 468 21.76 9.82 -43.65
C SER A 468 22.84 10.42 -42.75
N ILE A 469 22.61 11.55 -42.11
CA ILE A 469 23.55 12.14 -41.17
C ILE A 469 23.29 11.71 -39.72
N GLU A 470 22.00 11.57 -39.29
CA GLU A 470 21.62 11.27 -37.91
C GLU A 470 21.94 9.83 -37.50
N GLN A 471 22.03 8.87 -38.45
CA GLN A 471 22.40 7.48 -38.17
C GLN A 471 23.74 7.31 -37.44
N TYR A 472 24.65 8.26 -37.55
CA TYR A 472 25.97 8.24 -36.93
C TYR A 472 26.00 8.81 -35.51
N SER A 473 24.91 9.45 -35.05
CA SER A 473 24.82 10.10 -33.74
C SER A 473 24.07 9.24 -32.71
N LYS A 474 24.62 9.21 -31.52
CA LYS A 474 23.93 8.56 -30.35
C LYS A 474 23.01 9.51 -29.60
N HIS A 475 22.92 10.79 -30.05
CA HIS A 475 22.09 11.78 -29.37
C HIS A 475 20.60 11.41 -29.45
N PRO A 476 19.78 11.62 -28.38
CA PRO A 476 18.35 11.27 -28.39
C PRO A 476 17.57 11.88 -29.55
N LEU A 477 17.83 13.14 -29.92
CA LEU A 477 17.21 13.81 -31.06
C LEU A 477 17.54 13.11 -32.39
N ALA A 478 18.81 12.72 -32.56
CA ALA A 478 19.27 12.01 -33.75
C ALA A 478 18.58 10.66 -33.89
N LYS A 479 18.47 9.91 -32.77
CA LYS A 479 17.74 8.63 -32.77
C LYS A 479 16.29 8.79 -33.13
N ALA A 480 15.63 9.84 -32.60
CA ALA A 480 14.23 10.11 -32.93
C ALA A 480 14.01 10.36 -34.42
N ILE A 481 14.86 11.18 -35.03
CA ILE A 481 14.79 11.49 -36.47
C ILE A 481 15.13 10.27 -37.31
N HIS A 482 16.19 9.54 -36.93
CA HIS A 482 16.58 8.31 -37.66
C HIS A 482 15.47 7.24 -37.61
N SER A 483 14.85 7.00 -36.44
CA SER A 483 13.74 6.07 -36.31
C SER A 483 12.55 6.50 -37.16
N TYR A 484 12.16 7.77 -37.09
CA TYR A 484 11.07 8.34 -37.91
C TYR A 484 11.29 8.14 -39.41
N VAL A 485 12.52 8.37 -39.90
CA VAL A 485 12.87 8.16 -41.32
C VAL A 485 12.75 6.72 -41.73
N LEU A 486 13.18 5.78 -40.86
CA LEU A 486 13.03 4.34 -41.12
C LEU A 486 11.56 3.87 -41.11
N GLU A 487 10.73 4.41 -40.23
CA GLU A 487 9.30 4.12 -40.15
C GLU A 487 8.56 4.59 -41.42
N GLN A 488 9.00 5.70 -42.03
CA GLN A 488 8.49 6.16 -43.32
C GLN A 488 8.98 5.33 -44.53
N GLY A 489 9.80 4.31 -44.28
CA GLY A 489 10.34 3.42 -45.33
C GLY A 489 11.33 4.09 -46.28
N ILE A 490 11.95 5.22 -45.87
CA ILE A 490 12.87 5.99 -46.69
C ILE A 490 14.29 5.38 -46.61
N SER A 491 14.87 5.09 -47.76
CA SER A 491 16.24 4.59 -47.86
C SER A 491 17.24 5.73 -47.57
N ILE A 492 18.21 5.47 -46.70
CA ILE A 492 19.29 6.41 -46.31
C ILE A 492 20.60 6.08 -47.04
N ASP A 493 21.39 7.11 -47.31
CA ASP A 493 22.70 6.99 -47.92
C ASP A 493 23.83 6.96 -46.87
N SER A 494 24.95 6.34 -47.13
CA SER A 494 26.14 6.42 -46.27
C SER A 494 26.92 7.69 -46.51
N LEU A 495 27.49 8.29 -45.47
CA LEU A 495 28.37 9.44 -45.56
C LEU A 495 29.82 9.02 -45.87
N ASP A 496 30.52 9.87 -46.65
CA ASP A 496 31.96 9.72 -46.93
C ASP A 496 32.80 10.14 -45.72
N HIS A 497 32.36 11.15 -44.99
CA HIS A 497 32.99 11.67 -43.77
C HIS A 497 31.93 12.16 -42.79
N PHE A 498 32.22 12.04 -41.47
CA PHE A 498 31.33 12.46 -40.39
C PHE A 498 32.14 13.08 -39.26
N GLU A 499 31.65 14.22 -38.75
CA GLU A 499 32.21 14.92 -37.60
C GLU A 499 31.08 15.42 -36.69
N MET A 500 31.21 15.23 -35.38
CA MET A 500 30.30 15.81 -34.40
C MET A 500 30.92 17.07 -33.80
N LYS A 501 30.26 18.22 -33.98
CA LYS A 501 30.63 19.48 -33.32
C LYS A 501 29.84 19.64 -32.01
N GLN A 502 30.55 19.54 -30.91
CA GLN A 502 29.95 19.57 -29.59
C GLN A 502 29.15 20.87 -29.35
N GLY A 503 27.87 20.72 -28.98
CA GLY A 503 26.94 21.82 -28.71
C GLY A 503 26.43 22.56 -29.96
N LEU A 504 26.83 22.17 -31.17
CA LEU A 504 26.42 22.78 -32.43
C LEU A 504 25.59 21.83 -33.30
N GLY A 505 26.06 20.60 -33.53
CA GLY A 505 25.40 19.61 -34.37
C GLY A 505 26.36 18.67 -35.10
N LEU A 506 25.94 18.19 -36.25
CA LEU A 506 26.62 17.19 -37.05
C LEU A 506 27.09 17.81 -38.41
N VAL A 507 28.23 17.44 -38.84
CA VAL A 507 28.80 17.79 -40.16
C VAL A 507 29.13 16.49 -40.87
N GLY A 508 28.62 16.34 -42.09
CA GLY A 508 28.91 15.16 -42.90
C GLY A 508 29.28 15.54 -44.33
N ASN A 509 29.89 14.62 -45.04
CA ASN A 509 30.10 14.75 -46.49
C ASN A 509 29.28 13.65 -47.18
N LEU A 510 28.39 14.08 -48.09
CA LEU A 510 27.55 13.19 -48.86
C LEU A 510 27.74 13.47 -50.35
N LYS A 511 28.26 12.49 -51.05
CA LYS A 511 28.51 12.60 -52.52
C LYS A 511 29.40 13.78 -52.90
N GLY A 512 30.36 14.15 -52.05
CA GLY A 512 31.28 15.24 -52.27
C GLY A 512 30.83 16.62 -51.79
N GLU A 513 29.59 16.74 -51.31
CA GLU A 513 29.00 17.98 -50.79
C GLU A 513 28.82 17.94 -49.27
N ILE A 514 28.89 19.11 -48.62
CA ILE A 514 28.74 19.25 -47.18
C ILE A 514 27.26 19.16 -46.81
N LEU A 515 26.94 18.27 -45.90
CA LEU A 515 25.64 18.09 -45.25
C LEU A 515 25.75 18.49 -43.77
N LEU A 516 24.89 19.41 -43.32
CA LEU A 516 24.87 19.88 -41.93
C LEU A 516 23.52 19.52 -41.30
N SER A 517 23.61 19.13 -40.05
CA SER A 517 22.43 18.98 -39.16
C SER A 517 22.75 19.61 -37.81
N GLY A 518 21.92 20.53 -37.32
CA GLY A 518 22.17 21.14 -36.03
C GLY A 518 21.34 22.37 -35.68
N ASN A 519 21.86 23.14 -34.72
CA ASN A 519 21.23 24.35 -34.27
C ASN A 519 21.55 25.55 -35.20
N ARG A 520 20.86 26.66 -34.93
CA ARG A 520 21.04 27.92 -35.66
C ARG A 520 22.52 28.35 -35.79
N ARG A 521 23.27 28.24 -34.70
CA ARG A 521 24.68 28.67 -34.66
C ARG A 521 25.56 27.86 -35.60
N LEU A 522 25.30 26.56 -35.76
CA LEU A 522 26.04 25.73 -36.72
C LEU A 522 25.83 26.25 -38.16
N MET A 523 24.61 26.66 -38.49
CA MET A 523 24.27 27.19 -39.81
C MET A 523 24.93 28.54 -40.05
N GLU A 524 24.91 29.46 -39.08
CA GLU A 524 25.58 30.78 -39.14
C GLU A 524 27.10 30.65 -39.26
N GLU A 525 27.75 29.71 -38.55
CA GLU A 525 29.20 29.46 -38.65
C GLU A 525 29.62 28.88 -40.00
N ASN A 526 28.67 28.35 -40.80
CA ASN A 526 28.92 27.85 -42.17
C ASN A 526 28.25 28.69 -43.26
N ASP A 527 27.93 29.96 -42.98
CA ASP A 527 27.40 30.97 -43.90
C ASP A 527 26.09 30.54 -44.60
N VAL A 528 25.25 29.73 -43.95
CA VAL A 528 23.94 29.30 -44.45
C VAL A 528 22.91 30.41 -44.21
N ASP A 529 22.21 30.89 -45.24
CA ASP A 529 21.18 31.93 -45.13
C ASP A 529 19.90 31.38 -44.49
N LEU A 530 19.53 31.94 -43.34
CA LEU A 530 18.35 31.59 -42.57
C LEU A 530 17.21 32.61 -42.65
N SER A 531 17.37 33.66 -43.45
CA SER A 531 16.43 34.81 -43.50
C SER A 531 14.99 34.39 -43.87
N SER A 532 14.84 33.35 -44.70
CA SER A 532 13.57 32.86 -45.17
C SER A 532 12.71 32.14 -44.09
N ILE A 533 13.30 31.74 -42.97
CA ILE A 533 12.64 30.96 -41.94
C ILE A 533 12.67 31.57 -40.54
N GLU A 534 13.15 32.82 -40.44
CA GLU A 534 13.32 33.50 -39.16
C GLU A 534 12.02 33.59 -38.35
N ASP A 535 10.91 33.90 -39.03
CA ASP A 535 9.59 34.02 -38.37
C ASP A 535 9.06 32.66 -37.97
N LEU A 536 9.21 31.64 -38.81
CA LEU A 536 8.84 30.27 -38.49
C LEU A 536 9.66 29.72 -37.32
N TYR A 537 10.97 29.97 -37.30
CA TYR A 537 11.83 29.57 -36.18
C TYR A 537 11.40 30.22 -34.87
N LYS A 538 11.08 31.52 -34.87
CA LYS A 538 10.59 32.23 -33.67
C LYS A 538 9.24 31.66 -33.22
N GLU A 539 8.35 31.38 -34.15
CA GLU A 539 7.04 30.79 -33.84
C GLU A 539 7.21 29.40 -33.20
N LEU A 540 7.99 28.48 -33.80
CA LEU A 540 8.23 27.15 -33.28
C LEU A 540 8.91 27.17 -31.92
N SER A 541 9.94 28.03 -31.77
CA SER A 541 10.63 28.18 -30.49
C SER A 541 9.72 28.73 -29.39
N SER A 542 8.79 29.67 -29.72
CA SER A 542 7.81 30.19 -28.77
C SER A 542 6.78 29.15 -28.34
N LYS A 543 6.55 28.11 -29.14
CA LYS A 543 5.66 26.97 -28.85
C LYS A 543 6.39 25.80 -28.14
N GLY A 544 7.62 26.00 -27.72
CA GLY A 544 8.35 24.98 -26.99
C GLY A 544 8.93 23.84 -27.80
N LYS A 545 8.99 24.01 -29.10
CA LYS A 545 9.51 22.99 -30.01
C LYS A 545 11.01 23.21 -30.27
N THR A 546 11.74 22.13 -30.54
CA THR A 546 13.16 22.19 -30.88
C THR A 546 13.33 21.97 -32.38
N PRO A 547 13.43 23.04 -33.19
CA PRO A 547 13.73 22.94 -34.63
C PRO A 547 15.20 22.66 -34.84
N LEU A 548 15.51 21.63 -35.61
CA LEU A 548 16.85 21.31 -36.14
C LEU A 548 16.92 21.69 -37.61
N PHE A 549 17.98 22.44 -37.94
CA PHE A 549 18.20 22.92 -39.29
C PHE A 549 19.02 21.89 -40.08
N TYR A 550 18.70 21.76 -41.36
CA TYR A 550 19.39 20.93 -42.33
C TYR A 550 19.84 21.77 -43.52
N SER A 551 21.12 21.65 -43.86
CA SER A 551 21.62 22.28 -45.09
C SER A 551 22.45 21.28 -45.89
N TYR A 552 22.40 21.38 -47.21
CA TYR A 552 23.15 20.60 -48.16
C TYR A 552 23.76 21.52 -49.23
N ALA A 553 25.03 21.29 -49.54
CA ALA A 553 25.79 22.11 -50.49
C ALA A 553 25.74 23.64 -50.22
N GLY A 554 25.74 24.01 -48.92
CA GLY A 554 25.66 25.41 -48.46
C GLY A 554 24.29 26.08 -48.56
N GLN A 555 23.25 25.32 -48.92
CA GLN A 555 21.88 25.81 -48.98
C GLN A 555 21.02 25.18 -47.89
N LEU A 556 20.16 25.99 -47.28
CA LEU A 556 19.17 25.47 -46.32
C LEU A 556 18.13 24.60 -47.06
N ILE A 557 17.97 23.33 -46.64
CA ILE A 557 17.03 22.38 -47.26
C ILE A 557 15.80 22.15 -46.41
N GLY A 558 15.81 22.57 -45.13
CA GLY A 558 14.62 22.48 -44.27
C GLY A 558 14.90 22.44 -42.79
N LEU A 559 13.80 22.28 -42.06
CA LEU A 559 13.73 22.11 -40.62
C LEU A 559 13.01 20.81 -40.29
N ILE A 560 13.52 20.10 -39.31
CA ILE A 560 12.79 19.00 -38.64
C ILE A 560 12.60 19.41 -37.19
N VAL A 561 11.33 19.38 -36.75
CA VAL A 561 10.97 19.78 -35.40
C VAL A 561 10.83 18.54 -34.55
N VAL A 562 11.58 18.51 -33.46
CA VAL A 562 11.54 17.44 -32.49
C VAL A 562 11.04 18.01 -31.17
N SER A 563 10.12 17.34 -30.54
CA SER A 563 9.65 17.71 -29.21
C SER A 563 9.36 16.46 -28.37
N ASP A 564 9.45 16.62 -27.06
CA ASP A 564 9.02 15.62 -26.10
C ASP A 564 7.51 15.84 -25.87
N VAL A 565 6.70 14.86 -26.26
CA VAL A 565 5.24 14.97 -26.31
C VAL A 565 4.66 14.75 -24.90
N LEU A 566 3.68 15.56 -24.53
CA LEU A 566 2.91 15.36 -23.29
C LEU A 566 2.20 13.99 -23.30
N LYS A 567 2.27 13.26 -22.17
CA LYS A 567 1.49 12.04 -22.01
C LYS A 567 0.00 12.36 -22.08
N GLN A 568 -0.77 11.52 -22.72
CA GLN A 568 -2.23 11.70 -22.86
C GLN A 568 -2.95 11.82 -21.52
N THR A 569 -2.40 11.17 -20.47
CA THR A 569 -2.94 11.16 -19.12
C THR A 569 -2.57 12.38 -18.28
N SER A 570 -1.53 13.15 -18.67
CA SER A 570 -0.97 14.25 -17.85
C SER A 570 -2.00 15.34 -17.59
N LYS A 571 -2.74 15.78 -18.60
CA LYS A 571 -3.75 16.83 -18.44
C LYS A 571 -4.85 16.42 -17.47
N HIS A 572 -5.36 15.20 -17.62
CA HIS A 572 -6.39 14.66 -16.71
C HIS A 572 -5.89 14.52 -15.28
N ALA A 573 -4.65 14.04 -15.08
CA ALA A 573 -4.06 13.93 -13.75
C ALA A 573 -3.92 15.31 -13.08
N ILE A 574 -3.50 16.32 -13.82
CA ILE A 574 -3.41 17.71 -13.33
C ILE A 574 -4.78 18.26 -12.94
N ASP A 575 -5.81 18.04 -13.77
CA ASP A 575 -7.17 18.47 -13.46
C ASP A 575 -7.67 17.81 -12.16
N CYS A 576 -7.42 16.50 -11.99
CA CYS A 576 -7.74 15.80 -10.75
C CYS A 576 -7.00 16.37 -9.51
N LEU A 577 -5.72 16.72 -9.66
CA LEU A 577 -4.94 17.34 -8.57
C LEU A 577 -5.46 18.73 -8.22
N LYS A 578 -5.89 19.54 -9.21
CA LYS A 578 -6.56 20.82 -8.99
C LYS A 578 -7.88 20.67 -8.23
N ASP A 579 -8.69 19.68 -8.59
CA ASP A 579 -9.95 19.36 -7.90
C ASP A 579 -9.72 18.97 -6.43
N MET A 580 -8.53 18.47 -6.12
CA MET A 580 -8.09 18.20 -4.75
C MET A 580 -7.49 19.41 -4.02
N ASN A 581 -7.53 20.60 -4.64
CA ASN A 581 -6.98 21.86 -4.13
C ASN A 581 -5.45 21.82 -3.95
N MET A 582 -4.72 21.18 -4.87
CA MET A 582 -3.25 21.18 -4.89
C MET A 582 -2.74 22.39 -5.70
N ASN A 583 -1.70 23.07 -5.18
CA ASN A 583 -0.92 24.03 -5.96
C ASN A 583 0.07 23.23 -6.84
N ILE A 584 0.11 23.51 -8.14
CA ILE A 584 0.88 22.71 -9.08
C ILE A 584 1.92 23.57 -9.79
N TYR A 585 3.19 23.18 -9.67
CA TYR A 585 4.34 23.82 -10.31
C TYR A 585 5.04 22.84 -11.22
N MET A 586 5.46 23.28 -12.40
CA MET A 586 6.34 22.53 -13.29
C MET A 586 7.75 23.12 -13.24
N LEU A 587 8.76 22.28 -13.06
CA LEU A 587 10.17 22.66 -13.22
C LEU A 587 10.73 22.06 -14.51
N THR A 588 11.48 22.86 -15.25
CA THR A 588 12.15 22.42 -16.49
C THR A 588 13.45 23.17 -16.74
N GLY A 589 14.40 22.50 -17.38
CA GLY A 589 15.62 23.12 -17.90
C GLY A 589 15.42 23.93 -19.19
N ASP A 590 14.23 23.84 -19.80
CA ASP A 590 13.90 24.62 -21.00
C ASP A 590 13.83 26.12 -20.68
N ASN A 591 13.90 26.93 -21.72
CA ASN A 591 13.72 28.37 -21.56
C ASN A 591 12.30 28.71 -21.04
N GLN A 592 12.17 29.84 -20.38
CA GLN A 592 10.92 30.26 -19.73
C GLN A 592 9.72 30.38 -20.70
N LEU A 593 9.95 30.73 -21.98
CA LEU A 593 8.89 30.84 -22.99
C LEU A 593 8.30 29.46 -23.30
N THR A 594 9.17 28.47 -23.51
CA THR A 594 8.79 27.05 -23.69
C THR A 594 8.05 26.51 -22.47
N ALA A 595 8.56 26.78 -21.28
CA ALA A 595 7.94 26.37 -20.04
C ALA A 595 6.51 26.92 -19.90
N ASN A 596 6.33 28.21 -20.19
CA ASN A 596 5.03 28.88 -20.14
C ASN A 596 4.03 28.30 -21.15
N ALA A 597 4.46 27.98 -22.38
CA ALA A 597 3.59 27.38 -23.40
C ALA A 597 2.98 26.05 -22.94
N ILE A 598 3.79 25.18 -22.33
CA ILE A 598 3.32 23.91 -21.78
C ILE A 598 2.43 24.13 -20.54
N ALA A 599 2.83 25.08 -19.69
CA ALA A 599 2.08 25.41 -18.49
C ALA A 599 0.70 25.98 -18.78
N ASP A 600 0.58 26.84 -19.82
CA ASP A 600 -0.69 27.40 -20.28
C ASP A 600 -1.62 26.31 -20.84
N GLU A 601 -1.10 25.34 -21.59
CA GLU A 601 -1.86 24.18 -22.08
C GLU A 601 -2.43 23.33 -20.94
N LEU A 602 -1.64 23.18 -19.85
CA LEU A 602 -2.01 22.40 -18.68
C LEU A 602 -2.72 23.25 -17.61
N GLY A 603 -2.69 24.59 -17.74
CA GLY A 603 -3.24 25.54 -16.77
C GLY A 603 -2.55 25.50 -15.41
N ILE A 604 -1.22 25.41 -15.37
CA ILE A 604 -0.38 25.35 -14.16
C ILE A 604 0.69 26.45 -14.19
N GLU A 605 1.44 26.60 -13.11
CA GLU A 605 2.61 27.49 -13.07
C GLU A 605 3.88 26.75 -13.51
N ALA A 606 4.78 27.45 -14.23
CA ALA A 606 6.04 26.87 -14.65
C ALA A 606 7.24 27.75 -14.33
N ILE A 607 8.35 27.11 -13.99
CA ILE A 607 9.65 27.73 -13.79
C ILE A 607 10.62 27.07 -14.79
N GLY A 608 11.10 27.88 -15.74
CA GLY A 608 12.08 27.49 -16.76
C GLY A 608 13.51 27.76 -16.34
N GLU A 609 14.47 27.33 -17.18
CA GLU A 609 15.91 27.56 -17.01
C GLU A 609 16.50 27.00 -15.71
N VAL A 610 15.86 25.96 -15.14
CA VAL A 610 16.24 25.36 -13.87
C VAL A 610 17.31 24.29 -14.10
N LEU A 611 18.50 24.52 -13.54
CA LEU A 611 19.56 23.50 -13.55
C LEU A 611 19.21 22.37 -12.58
N PRO A 612 19.69 21.13 -12.79
CA PRO A 612 19.40 20.00 -11.91
C PRO A 612 19.73 20.27 -10.43
N GLN A 613 20.82 20.97 -10.16
CA GLN A 613 21.23 21.36 -8.81
C GLN A 613 20.36 22.45 -8.17
N ASP A 614 19.63 23.24 -8.97
CA ASP A 614 18.79 24.34 -8.48
C ASP A 614 17.34 23.89 -8.21
N LYS A 615 16.94 22.70 -8.68
CA LYS A 615 15.60 22.13 -8.39
C LYS A 615 15.35 22.00 -6.89
N GLU A 616 16.37 21.59 -6.12
CA GLU A 616 16.30 21.51 -4.65
C GLU A 616 16.00 22.87 -4.03
N LYS A 617 16.59 23.94 -4.54
CA LYS A 617 16.36 25.30 -4.05
C LYS A 617 14.91 25.75 -4.22
N HIS A 618 14.29 25.47 -5.36
CA HIS A 618 12.87 25.82 -5.60
C HIS A 618 11.93 25.06 -4.66
N VAL A 619 12.20 23.78 -4.39
CA VAL A 619 11.47 23.00 -3.39
C VAL A 619 11.61 23.64 -2.00
N ARG A 620 12.82 24.00 -1.59
CA ARG A 620 13.10 24.66 -0.31
C ARG A 620 12.40 26.01 -0.20
N ASP A 621 12.43 26.83 -1.23
CA ASP A 621 11.78 28.16 -1.24
C ASP A 621 10.25 28.04 -1.04
N LEU A 622 9.62 27.00 -1.57
CA LEU A 622 8.20 26.70 -1.34
C LEU A 622 7.95 26.23 0.11
N GLN A 623 8.83 25.39 0.65
CA GLN A 623 8.76 24.94 2.05
C GLN A 623 8.95 26.11 3.02
N GLU A 624 9.86 27.05 2.74
CA GLU A 624 10.07 28.26 3.56
C GLU A 624 8.85 29.20 3.57
N LYS A 625 8.05 29.18 2.50
CA LYS A 625 6.75 29.87 2.43
C LYS A 625 5.64 29.16 3.22
N GLY A 626 5.94 27.99 3.83
CA GLY A 626 5.02 27.22 4.66
C GLY A 626 4.24 26.14 3.93
N HIS A 627 4.54 25.88 2.66
CA HIS A 627 3.93 24.80 1.89
C HIS A 627 4.53 23.43 2.24
N ARG A 628 3.73 22.39 2.12
CA ARG A 628 4.18 20.99 2.16
C ARG A 628 4.25 20.43 0.76
N VAL A 629 5.46 20.12 0.33
CA VAL A 629 5.78 19.91 -1.07
C VAL A 629 5.96 18.42 -1.39
N ILE A 630 5.24 17.97 -2.41
CA ILE A 630 5.52 16.72 -3.13
C ILE A 630 6.43 17.06 -4.30
N MET A 631 7.54 16.37 -4.47
CA MET A 631 8.35 16.41 -5.70
C MET A 631 8.14 15.12 -6.48
N VAL A 632 7.83 15.24 -7.78
CA VAL A 632 7.67 14.10 -8.70
C VAL A 632 8.70 14.22 -9.82
N GLY A 633 9.48 13.17 -10.04
CA GLY A 633 10.52 13.12 -11.04
C GLY A 633 10.93 11.70 -11.44
N ASP A 634 11.95 11.58 -12.30
CA ASP A 634 12.47 10.31 -12.80
C ASP A 634 13.45 9.59 -11.85
N GLY A 635 13.87 10.25 -10.78
CA GLY A 635 14.77 9.71 -9.75
C GLY A 635 16.26 9.88 -10.03
N ILE A 636 16.70 10.07 -11.26
CA ILE A 636 18.13 10.15 -11.61
C ILE A 636 18.62 11.61 -11.50
N ASN A 637 17.96 12.51 -12.20
CA ASN A 637 18.34 13.93 -12.26
C ASN A 637 17.75 14.74 -11.11
N ASP A 638 16.68 14.24 -10.51
CA ASP A 638 15.86 14.91 -9.50
C ASP A 638 16.15 14.47 -8.08
N ALA A 639 17.09 13.53 -7.86
CA ALA A 639 17.38 12.96 -6.56
C ALA A 639 17.57 13.99 -5.43
N PRO A 640 18.31 15.12 -5.61
CA PRO A 640 18.43 16.12 -4.56
C PRO A 640 17.10 16.79 -4.20
N ALA A 641 16.25 17.06 -5.20
CA ALA A 641 14.93 17.67 -4.99
C ALA A 641 13.93 16.70 -4.38
N LEU A 642 13.96 15.41 -4.78
CA LEU A 642 13.17 14.34 -4.22
C LEU A 642 13.47 14.15 -2.72
N VAL A 643 14.75 14.07 -2.36
CA VAL A 643 15.18 13.92 -0.94
C VAL A 643 14.85 15.17 -0.12
N ARG A 644 14.89 16.37 -0.73
CA ARG A 644 14.59 17.63 -0.03
C ARG A 644 13.10 17.81 0.26
N SER A 645 12.24 17.34 -0.61
CA SER A 645 10.78 17.52 -0.48
C SER A 645 10.22 16.86 0.79
N ASP A 646 8.99 17.21 1.18
CA ASP A 646 8.29 16.52 2.27
C ASP A 646 7.95 15.09 1.89
N VAL A 647 7.67 14.86 0.59
CA VAL A 647 7.51 13.54 -0.01
C VAL A 647 8.06 13.53 -1.42
N GLY A 648 9.08 12.72 -1.67
CA GLY A 648 9.62 12.46 -3.00
C GLY A 648 8.90 11.27 -3.66
N ILE A 649 8.39 11.46 -4.87
CA ILE A 649 7.75 10.40 -5.67
C ILE A 649 8.57 10.19 -6.94
N ALA A 650 9.11 8.99 -7.13
CA ALA A 650 9.79 8.63 -8.37
C ALA A 650 8.85 7.85 -9.29
N MET A 651 8.84 8.26 -10.55
CA MET A 651 8.16 7.56 -11.65
C MET A 651 9.23 6.79 -12.42
N THR A 652 9.17 5.45 -12.45
CA THR A 652 10.34 4.70 -12.87
C THR A 652 10.36 4.27 -14.32
N SER A 653 11.54 4.49 -14.94
CA SER A 653 12.13 3.59 -15.92
C SER A 653 13.31 2.75 -15.36
N GLY A 654 13.63 2.87 -14.04
CA GLY A 654 14.72 2.13 -13.38
C GLY A 654 14.49 2.00 -11.87
N ILE A 655 14.05 0.81 -11.42
CA ILE A 655 13.59 0.55 -10.05
C ILE A 655 14.66 0.83 -8.99
N ASP A 656 15.92 0.48 -9.24
CA ASP A 656 16.97 0.53 -8.22
C ASP A 656 17.33 1.96 -7.80
N ILE A 657 17.50 2.87 -8.74
CA ILE A 657 17.86 4.28 -8.45
C ILE A 657 16.69 5.03 -7.83
N ALA A 658 15.48 4.75 -8.30
CA ALA A 658 14.27 5.33 -7.75
C ALA A 658 14.01 4.90 -6.31
N ILE A 659 14.28 3.62 -5.98
CA ILE A 659 14.18 3.11 -4.62
C ILE A 659 15.14 3.82 -3.67
N GLU A 660 16.33 4.23 -4.10
CA GLU A 660 17.27 4.91 -3.21
C GLU A 660 16.88 6.35 -2.91
N SER A 661 16.38 7.09 -3.89
CA SER A 661 16.19 8.54 -3.82
C SER A 661 14.79 9.02 -3.48
N ALA A 662 13.73 8.22 -3.68
CA ALA A 662 12.35 8.63 -3.43
C ALA A 662 11.72 7.93 -2.23
N ASP A 663 10.68 8.53 -1.65
CA ASP A 663 9.88 8.01 -0.53
C ASP A 663 8.77 7.10 -1.01
N ILE A 664 8.27 7.37 -2.20
CA ILE A 664 7.25 6.60 -2.90
C ILE A 664 7.73 6.32 -4.32
N VAL A 665 7.60 5.08 -4.75
CA VAL A 665 7.99 4.65 -6.09
C VAL A 665 6.74 4.17 -6.82
N LEU A 666 6.51 4.73 -8.00
CA LEU A 666 5.42 4.32 -8.90
C LEU A 666 5.99 3.34 -9.92
N MET A 667 5.39 2.17 -10.02
CA MET A 667 5.82 1.12 -10.95
C MET A 667 5.45 1.43 -12.39
N LYS A 668 4.42 2.26 -12.58
CA LYS A 668 4.01 2.77 -13.88
C LYS A 668 4.55 4.16 -14.09
N ASN A 669 4.90 4.46 -15.31
CA ASN A 669 5.30 5.80 -15.71
C ASN A 669 4.07 6.66 -16.09
N ASP A 670 3.06 6.73 -15.18
CA ASP A 670 1.82 7.48 -15.37
C ASP A 670 1.54 8.42 -14.20
N LEU A 671 1.31 9.70 -14.49
CA LEU A 671 1.00 10.73 -13.49
C LEU A 671 -0.33 10.45 -12.76
N GLN A 672 -1.23 9.68 -13.34
CA GLN A 672 -2.46 9.22 -12.67
C GLN A 672 -2.17 8.44 -11.39
N ASP A 673 -1.08 7.70 -11.33
CA ASP A 673 -0.72 6.94 -10.14
C ASP A 673 -0.29 7.84 -8.97
N VAL A 674 0.16 9.08 -9.24
CA VAL A 674 0.36 10.11 -8.20
C VAL A 674 -0.98 10.50 -7.57
N VAL A 675 -2.01 10.70 -8.39
CA VAL A 675 -3.38 10.98 -7.92
C VAL A 675 -3.89 9.84 -7.04
N VAL A 676 -3.72 8.60 -7.50
CA VAL A 676 -4.13 7.39 -6.76
C VAL A 676 -3.35 7.25 -5.45
N ALA A 677 -2.04 7.52 -5.45
CA ALA A 677 -1.21 7.50 -4.25
C ALA A 677 -1.70 8.50 -3.19
N TYR A 678 -2.03 9.72 -3.62
CA TYR A 678 -2.56 10.76 -2.75
C TYR A 678 -3.96 10.41 -2.19
N GLU A 679 -4.86 9.89 -3.02
CA GLU A 679 -6.18 9.40 -2.58
C GLU A 679 -6.06 8.25 -1.57
N LEU A 680 -5.19 7.28 -1.84
CA LEU A 680 -4.93 6.14 -0.96
C LEU A 680 -4.35 6.60 0.38
N SER A 681 -3.42 7.54 0.36
CA SER A 681 -2.86 8.16 1.56
C SER A 681 -3.96 8.81 2.40
N LYS A 682 -4.78 9.68 1.82
CA LYS A 682 -5.92 10.31 2.52
C LYS A 682 -6.92 9.30 3.07
N ALA A 683 -7.25 8.26 2.29
CA ALA A 683 -8.16 7.21 2.72
C ALA A 683 -7.59 6.41 3.91
N THR A 684 -6.29 6.10 3.87
CA THR A 684 -5.60 5.37 4.94
C THR A 684 -5.55 6.19 6.23
N ILE A 685 -5.15 7.45 6.14
CA ILE A 685 -5.07 8.34 7.31
C ILE A 685 -6.47 8.64 7.89
N LYS A 686 -7.49 8.80 7.04
CA LYS A 686 -8.87 8.92 7.49
C LYS A 686 -9.31 7.67 8.26
N ASN A 687 -9.01 6.48 7.74
CA ASN A 687 -9.33 5.21 8.40
C ASN A 687 -8.62 5.08 9.76
N ILE A 688 -7.34 5.49 9.84
CA ILE A 688 -6.60 5.53 11.11
C ILE A 688 -7.30 6.45 12.12
N LYS A 689 -7.68 7.66 11.70
CA LYS A 689 -8.38 8.61 12.58
C LYS A 689 -9.73 8.07 13.05
N GLU A 690 -10.50 7.43 12.18
CA GLU A 690 -11.76 6.75 12.53
C GLU A 690 -11.51 5.64 13.56
N ASN A 691 -10.50 4.79 13.33
CA ASN A 691 -10.14 3.71 14.24
C ASN A 691 -9.73 4.23 15.62
N LEU A 692 -8.90 5.28 15.67
CA LEU A 692 -8.49 5.91 16.92
C LEU A 692 -9.67 6.55 17.66
N PHE A 693 -10.55 7.24 16.93
CA PHE A 693 -11.77 7.80 17.51
C PHE A 693 -12.62 6.73 18.19
N TRP A 694 -12.93 5.64 17.50
CA TRP A 694 -13.75 4.56 18.07
C TRP A 694 -13.03 3.83 19.21
N ALA A 695 -11.71 3.67 19.13
CA ALA A 695 -10.91 3.05 20.19
C ALA A 695 -10.92 3.84 21.50
N PHE A 696 -11.10 5.17 21.45
CA PHE A 696 -11.22 6.01 22.65
C PHE A 696 -12.66 6.27 23.07
N PHE A 697 -13.57 6.40 22.12
CA PHE A 697 -14.92 6.87 22.35
C PHE A 697 -15.67 6.03 23.36
N TYR A 698 -15.63 4.70 23.23
CA TYR A 698 -16.32 3.81 24.16
C TYR A 698 -15.72 3.84 25.58
N ASN A 699 -14.39 4.08 25.71
CA ASN A 699 -13.73 4.22 27.00
C ASN A 699 -14.15 5.53 27.69
N VAL A 700 -14.20 6.63 26.94
CA VAL A 700 -14.59 7.95 27.47
C VAL A 700 -16.01 7.93 28.02
N ILE A 701 -16.94 7.23 27.36
CA ILE A 701 -18.32 7.06 27.85
C ILE A 701 -18.41 5.96 28.92
N GLY A 702 -17.72 4.87 28.73
CA GLY A 702 -17.84 3.69 29.59
C GLY A 702 -17.23 3.86 30.97
N ILE A 703 -16.09 4.57 31.10
CA ILE A 703 -15.43 4.81 32.39
C ILE A 703 -16.35 5.54 33.39
N PRO A 704 -17.01 6.68 33.05
CA PRO A 704 -17.96 7.31 33.96
C PRO A 704 -19.15 6.41 34.35
N VAL A 705 -19.68 5.62 33.40
CA VAL A 705 -20.78 4.68 33.70
C VAL A 705 -20.31 3.59 34.65
N ALA A 706 -19.12 3.01 34.39
CA ALA A 706 -18.51 1.99 35.24
C ALA A 706 -18.13 2.53 36.64
N ALA A 707 -17.71 3.78 36.72
CA ALA A 707 -17.45 4.46 37.98
C ALA A 707 -18.71 4.77 38.78
N GLY A 708 -19.90 4.50 38.22
CA GLY A 708 -21.18 4.73 38.90
C GLY A 708 -21.67 6.18 38.90
N ALA A 709 -21.11 7.06 38.02
CA ALA A 709 -21.48 8.48 37.96
C ALA A 709 -22.99 8.70 37.73
N PHE A 710 -23.66 7.77 37.04
CA PHE A 710 -25.08 7.84 36.72
C PHE A 710 -25.96 7.03 37.68
N TYR A 711 -25.36 6.33 38.64
CA TYR A 711 -26.08 5.49 39.58
C TYR A 711 -27.09 6.29 40.47
N SER A 712 -26.63 7.44 40.96
CA SER A 712 -27.47 8.29 41.83
C SER A 712 -28.65 8.92 41.09
N ILE A 713 -28.61 9.05 39.76
CA ILE A 713 -29.65 9.70 38.95
C ILE A 713 -30.56 8.66 38.29
N PHE A 714 -30.00 7.63 37.70
CA PHE A 714 -30.70 6.65 36.85
C PHE A 714 -30.66 5.22 37.40
N GLY A 715 -29.92 4.94 38.46
CA GLY A 715 -29.71 3.59 38.98
C GLY A 715 -28.81 2.74 38.08
N TRP A 716 -28.13 3.33 37.06
CA TRP A 716 -27.34 2.58 36.13
C TRP A 716 -25.99 2.19 36.74
N LEU A 717 -25.72 0.91 36.75
CA LEU A 717 -24.47 0.30 37.16
C LEU A 717 -23.99 -0.63 36.04
N LEU A 718 -22.70 -0.49 35.65
CA LEU A 718 -22.10 -1.35 34.64
C LEU A 718 -21.47 -2.56 35.33
N ASP A 719 -21.97 -3.75 35.02
CA ASP A 719 -21.33 -4.98 35.44
C ASP A 719 -20.01 -5.20 34.65
N PRO A 720 -18.91 -5.67 35.29
CA PRO A 720 -17.66 -5.97 34.66
C PRO A 720 -17.74 -6.85 33.40
N MET A 721 -18.71 -7.75 33.37
CA MET A 721 -18.98 -8.65 32.24
C MET A 721 -19.31 -7.88 30.96
N TYR A 722 -20.19 -6.87 31.02
CA TYR A 722 -20.54 -6.05 29.86
C TYR A 722 -19.32 -5.21 29.40
N GLY A 723 -18.50 -4.76 30.34
CA GLY A 723 -17.24 -4.08 30.05
C GLY A 723 -16.29 -4.96 29.25
N ALA A 724 -16.12 -6.22 29.65
CA ALA A 724 -15.27 -7.19 28.96
C ALA A 724 -15.79 -7.54 27.55
N ALA A 725 -17.12 -7.68 27.40
CA ALA A 725 -17.74 -7.91 26.09
C ALA A 725 -17.56 -6.72 25.14
N ALA A 726 -17.82 -5.50 25.60
CA ALA A 726 -17.66 -4.28 24.81
C ALA A 726 -16.21 -4.10 24.33
N MET A 727 -15.24 -4.36 25.21
CA MET A 727 -13.81 -4.32 24.90
C MET A 727 -13.43 -5.32 23.81
N SER A 728 -13.93 -6.54 23.87
CA SER A 728 -13.64 -7.59 22.89
C SER A 728 -14.19 -7.22 21.51
N LEU A 729 -15.42 -6.68 21.46
CA LEU A 729 -16.07 -6.23 20.23
C LEU A 729 -15.37 -5.02 19.62
N SER A 730 -14.83 -4.10 20.42
CA SER A 730 -14.10 -2.92 19.97
C SER A 730 -12.88 -3.27 19.10
N SER A 731 -12.10 -4.27 19.50
CA SER A 731 -10.94 -4.75 18.72
C SER A 731 -11.38 -5.33 17.37
N VAL A 732 -12.46 -6.10 17.34
CA VAL A 732 -13.01 -6.64 16.08
C VAL A 732 -13.49 -5.52 15.16
N PHE A 733 -14.16 -4.52 15.72
CA PHE A 733 -14.66 -3.37 14.96
C PHE A 733 -13.52 -2.58 14.29
N VAL A 734 -12.48 -2.24 15.04
CA VAL A 734 -11.30 -1.49 14.53
C VAL A 734 -10.61 -2.25 13.41
N VAL A 735 -10.37 -3.56 13.58
CA VAL A 735 -9.73 -4.36 12.54
C VAL A 735 -10.62 -4.50 11.30
N SER A 736 -11.94 -4.72 11.50
CA SER A 736 -12.89 -4.79 10.38
C SER A 736 -12.94 -3.49 9.59
N ASN A 737 -12.89 -2.33 10.27
CA ASN A 737 -12.80 -1.02 9.61
C ASN A 737 -11.49 -0.85 8.84
N ALA A 738 -10.35 -1.28 9.39
CA ALA A 738 -9.07 -1.25 8.68
C ALA A 738 -9.09 -2.14 7.43
N LEU A 739 -9.68 -3.34 7.51
CA LEU A 739 -9.82 -4.25 6.37
C LEU A 739 -10.68 -3.68 5.24
N ARG A 740 -11.54 -2.67 5.50
CA ARG A 740 -12.33 -1.96 4.48
C ARG A 740 -11.42 -1.31 3.42
N LEU A 741 -10.18 -0.94 3.77
CA LEU A 741 -9.21 -0.40 2.81
C LEU A 741 -8.85 -1.38 1.67
N ARG A 742 -9.06 -2.69 1.82
CA ARG A 742 -8.92 -3.66 0.73
C ARG A 742 -9.83 -3.36 -0.45
N PHE A 743 -11.01 -2.81 -0.17
CA PHE A 743 -12.01 -2.44 -1.17
C PHE A 743 -11.84 -1.00 -1.67
N PHE A 744 -10.70 -0.36 -1.33
CA PHE A 744 -10.40 0.97 -1.87
C PHE A 744 -10.37 0.91 -3.40
N LYS A 745 -11.11 1.83 -4.01
CA LYS A 745 -11.13 2.06 -5.45
C LYS A 745 -10.82 3.53 -5.68
N PRO A 746 -9.83 3.86 -6.53
CA PRO A 746 -9.54 5.24 -6.89
C PRO A 746 -10.76 5.88 -7.54
N LYS A 747 -11.15 7.06 -7.10
CA LYS A 747 -12.35 7.74 -7.62
C LYS A 747 -12.16 8.22 -9.06
N HIS A 748 -10.98 8.75 -9.34
CA HIS A 748 -10.67 9.36 -10.64
C HIS A 748 -10.38 8.33 -11.74
N GLN A 749 -9.88 7.15 -11.41
CA GLN A 749 -9.69 6.05 -12.36
C GLN A 749 -11.02 5.49 -12.91
N ILE A 750 -12.08 5.54 -12.12
CA ILE A 750 -13.41 5.06 -12.51
C ILE A 750 -14.04 5.96 -13.60
N ILE A 751 -13.76 7.25 -13.54
CA ILE A 751 -14.29 8.24 -14.52
C ILE A 751 -13.68 7.97 -15.90
N GLN A 752 -12.39 7.70 -15.97
CA GLN A 752 -11.70 7.41 -17.23
C GLN A 752 -12.18 6.12 -17.90
N ILE A 753 -12.42 5.05 -17.11
CA ILE A 753 -12.99 3.80 -17.64
C ILE A 753 -14.43 4.03 -18.15
N GLN A 754 -15.21 4.86 -17.46
CA GLN A 754 -16.57 5.19 -17.89
C GLN A 754 -16.60 6.13 -19.09
N GLU A 755 -15.66 7.08 -19.19
CA GLU A 755 -15.55 7.98 -20.36
C GLU A 755 -15.00 7.24 -21.58
N ASN A 756 -14.03 6.36 -21.42
CA ASN A 756 -13.55 5.52 -22.52
C ASN A 756 -14.61 4.53 -22.96
N ARG A 757 -15.33 3.87 -22.05
CA ARG A 757 -16.52 3.07 -22.45
C ARG A 757 -17.57 3.89 -23.16
N LYS A 758 -17.90 5.10 -22.70
CA LYS A 758 -18.84 5.98 -23.38
C LYS A 758 -18.32 6.50 -24.73
N LYS A 759 -17.00 6.68 -24.88
CA LYS A 759 -16.37 7.02 -26.16
C LYS A 759 -16.35 5.82 -27.11
N GLU A 760 -16.10 4.62 -26.62
CA GLU A 760 -16.18 3.37 -27.38
C GLU A 760 -17.63 3.05 -27.76
N GLU A 761 -18.58 3.17 -26.83
CA GLU A 761 -20.04 3.04 -27.14
C GLU A 761 -20.53 4.09 -28.13
N LYS A 762 -19.94 5.30 -28.14
CA LYS A 762 -20.28 6.36 -29.10
C LYS A 762 -19.65 6.16 -30.49
N LYS A 763 -18.58 5.36 -30.59
CA LYS A 763 -17.94 4.96 -31.85
C LYS A 763 -18.57 3.72 -32.50
N MET A 764 -19.20 2.84 -31.72
CA MET A 764 -19.87 1.65 -32.19
C MET A 764 -21.32 1.93 -32.56
N LYS A 765 -21.68 1.71 -33.81
CA LYS A 765 -23.07 1.72 -34.26
C LYS A 765 -23.69 0.35 -33.99
N LYS A 766 -24.80 0.32 -33.27
CA LYS A 766 -25.57 -0.91 -33.04
C LYS A 766 -26.59 -1.08 -34.14
N VAL A 767 -26.40 -2.06 -34.99
CA VAL A 767 -27.22 -2.36 -36.17
C VAL A 767 -28.13 -3.54 -35.81
N LEU A 768 -29.43 -3.36 -35.91
CA LEU A 768 -30.43 -4.41 -35.67
C LEU A 768 -30.60 -5.30 -36.91
N VAL A 769 -30.42 -6.62 -36.74
CA VAL A 769 -30.47 -7.62 -37.81
C VAL A 769 -31.46 -8.71 -37.41
N GLU A 770 -32.49 -8.89 -38.22
CA GLU A 770 -33.50 -9.93 -38.00
C GLU A 770 -33.27 -11.15 -38.93
N GLY A 771 -33.52 -12.34 -38.40
CA GLY A 771 -33.43 -13.59 -39.18
C GLY A 771 -32.19 -14.45 -38.77
N MET A 772 -31.40 -14.05 -37.84
CA MET A 772 -30.28 -14.87 -37.33
C MET A 772 -30.80 -15.88 -36.31
N MET A 773 -30.57 -17.16 -36.54
CA MET A 773 -31.06 -18.25 -35.68
C MET A 773 -29.96 -19.15 -35.10
N CYS A 774 -28.73 -19.02 -35.55
CA CYS A 774 -27.62 -19.89 -35.12
C CYS A 774 -26.23 -19.25 -35.31
N GLU A 775 -25.21 -19.81 -34.72
CA GLU A 775 -23.81 -19.33 -34.84
C GLU A 775 -23.31 -19.26 -36.31
N HIS A 776 -23.84 -20.05 -37.19
CA HIS A 776 -23.51 -19.97 -38.64
C HIS A 776 -24.07 -18.71 -39.27
N CYS A 777 -25.31 -18.31 -38.88
CA CYS A 777 -25.91 -17.05 -39.31
C CYS A 777 -25.10 -15.84 -38.79
N LYS A 778 -24.68 -15.87 -37.54
CA LYS A 778 -23.80 -14.86 -36.93
C LYS A 778 -22.52 -14.69 -37.74
N ALA A 779 -21.79 -15.78 -37.98
CA ALA A 779 -20.54 -15.76 -38.74
C ALA A 779 -20.74 -15.25 -40.20
N HIS A 780 -21.89 -15.50 -40.79
CA HIS A 780 -22.20 -15.05 -42.12
C HIS A 780 -22.45 -13.54 -42.18
N VAL A 781 -23.19 -12.98 -41.21
CA VAL A 781 -23.41 -11.53 -41.08
C VAL A 781 -22.10 -10.81 -40.70
N GLU A 782 -21.32 -11.35 -39.77
CA GLU A 782 -20.00 -10.79 -39.41
C GLU A 782 -19.06 -10.73 -40.61
N LYS A 783 -19.03 -11.79 -41.44
CA LYS A 783 -18.21 -11.84 -42.64
C LYS A 783 -18.66 -10.82 -43.68
N ALA A 784 -19.97 -10.63 -43.85
CA ALA A 784 -20.51 -9.66 -44.80
C ALA A 784 -20.22 -8.22 -44.40
N LEU A 785 -20.34 -7.91 -43.10
CA LEU A 785 -20.04 -6.58 -42.57
C LEU A 785 -18.54 -6.29 -42.58
N ASN A 786 -17.71 -7.26 -42.21
CA ASN A 786 -16.24 -7.11 -42.21
C ASN A 786 -15.62 -7.13 -43.61
N ALA A 787 -16.39 -7.40 -44.63
CA ALA A 787 -15.96 -7.24 -46.02
C ALA A 787 -16.03 -5.80 -46.54
N ILE A 788 -16.60 -4.88 -45.79
CA ILE A 788 -16.65 -3.45 -46.12
C ILE A 788 -15.33 -2.81 -45.64
N ASP A 789 -14.60 -2.14 -46.50
CA ASP A 789 -13.33 -1.51 -46.22
C ASP A 789 -13.42 -0.52 -45.02
N GLY A 790 -12.53 -0.68 -44.04
CA GLY A 790 -12.43 0.19 -42.87
C GLY A 790 -13.44 -0.09 -41.75
N ILE A 791 -14.12 -1.24 -41.77
CA ILE A 791 -15.11 -1.64 -40.75
C ILE A 791 -14.65 -2.88 -40.00
N GLN A 792 -14.88 -2.86 -38.69
CA GLN A 792 -14.90 -4.05 -37.86
C GLN A 792 -16.29 -4.25 -37.25
N ALA A 793 -16.87 -5.43 -37.47
CA ALA A 793 -18.20 -5.77 -36.98
C ALA A 793 -18.19 -7.07 -36.17
N THR A 794 -18.87 -7.04 -35.01
CA THR A 794 -19.11 -8.20 -34.16
C THR A 794 -20.59 -8.41 -33.96
N VAL A 795 -21.12 -9.62 -34.18
CA VAL A 795 -22.55 -9.92 -34.10
C VAL A 795 -22.88 -10.60 -32.76
N ASP A 796 -23.89 -10.06 -32.05
CA ASP A 796 -24.51 -10.63 -30.85
C ASP A 796 -25.82 -11.34 -31.26
N LEU A 797 -25.80 -12.67 -31.25
CA LEU A 797 -26.93 -13.51 -31.65
C LEU A 797 -28.10 -13.43 -30.66
N GLU A 798 -27.80 -13.29 -29.35
CA GLU A 798 -28.83 -13.19 -28.29
C GLU A 798 -29.63 -11.89 -28.37
N LYS A 799 -28.98 -10.80 -28.80
CA LYS A 799 -29.59 -9.48 -28.96
C LYS A 799 -30.06 -9.19 -30.38
N ASN A 800 -29.86 -10.11 -31.31
CA ASN A 800 -30.16 -9.92 -32.73
C ASN A 800 -29.62 -8.59 -33.29
N CYS A 801 -28.35 -8.28 -33.01
CA CYS A 801 -27.70 -7.06 -33.46
C CYS A 801 -26.22 -7.29 -33.84
N ALA A 802 -25.71 -6.40 -34.68
CA ALA A 802 -24.29 -6.25 -34.99
C ALA A 802 -23.75 -4.94 -34.39
N PHE A 803 -22.61 -5.00 -33.76
CA PHE A 803 -21.83 -3.84 -33.33
C PHE A 803 -20.81 -3.55 -34.42
N VAL A 804 -20.89 -2.37 -34.99
CA VAL A 804 -20.06 -1.94 -36.12
C VAL A 804 -19.21 -0.77 -35.74
N GLU A 805 -17.88 -0.92 -35.84
CA GLU A 805 -16.88 0.12 -35.63
C GLU A 805 -16.38 0.60 -37.00
N GLY A 806 -16.35 1.90 -37.19
CA GLY A 806 -15.91 2.56 -38.42
C GLY A 806 -16.94 3.56 -38.98
N GLU A 807 -16.46 4.41 -39.88
CA GLU A 807 -17.36 5.34 -40.60
C GLU A 807 -17.94 4.68 -41.85
N VAL A 808 -19.22 4.41 -41.78
CA VAL A 808 -19.98 3.85 -42.95
C VAL A 808 -21.37 4.46 -42.97
N ASP A 809 -21.89 4.67 -44.14
CA ASP A 809 -23.25 5.12 -44.34
C ASP A 809 -24.28 3.97 -44.12
N GLU A 810 -25.48 4.34 -43.72
CA GLU A 810 -26.54 3.41 -43.38
C GLU A 810 -26.97 2.56 -44.57
N ALA A 811 -26.90 3.13 -45.79
CA ALA A 811 -27.27 2.45 -47.03
C ALA A 811 -26.34 1.25 -47.33
N THR A 812 -25.05 1.40 -47.14
CA THR A 812 -24.04 0.35 -47.33
C THR A 812 -24.19 -0.77 -46.30
N LEU A 813 -24.45 -0.46 -45.02
CA LEU A 813 -24.75 -1.48 -43.99
C LEU A 813 -25.99 -2.27 -44.30
N LYS A 814 -27.06 -1.57 -44.70
CA LYS A 814 -28.31 -2.20 -45.11
C LYS A 814 -28.10 -3.14 -46.27
N GLN A 815 -27.40 -2.70 -47.31
CA GLN A 815 -27.13 -3.49 -48.50
C GLN A 815 -26.33 -4.77 -48.15
N ALA A 816 -25.29 -4.66 -47.36
CA ALA A 816 -24.45 -5.82 -46.97
C ALA A 816 -25.24 -6.88 -46.19
N ILE A 817 -26.16 -6.44 -45.30
CA ILE A 817 -26.98 -7.33 -44.46
C ILE A 817 -28.07 -8.00 -45.36
N GLU A 818 -28.70 -7.24 -46.26
CA GLU A 818 -29.71 -7.78 -47.15
C GLU A 818 -29.13 -8.73 -48.21
N GLU A 819 -27.95 -8.44 -48.77
CA GLU A 819 -27.21 -9.34 -49.66
C GLU A 819 -26.76 -10.64 -48.95
N ALA A 820 -26.47 -10.56 -47.64
CA ALA A 820 -26.20 -11.75 -46.80
C ALA A 820 -27.46 -12.56 -46.48
N GLY A 821 -28.68 -12.11 -46.95
CA GLY A 821 -29.94 -12.83 -46.76
C GLY A 821 -30.64 -12.60 -45.43
N TYR A 822 -30.33 -11.49 -44.74
CA TYR A 822 -30.95 -11.12 -43.44
C TYR A 822 -31.69 -9.80 -43.56
N THR A 823 -32.56 -9.49 -42.60
CA THR A 823 -33.37 -8.26 -42.64
C THR A 823 -32.73 -7.18 -41.79
N TYR A 824 -32.41 -6.03 -42.38
CA TYR A 824 -31.95 -4.83 -41.70
C TYR A 824 -33.12 -4.10 -41.02
N LYS A 825 -33.02 -3.75 -39.72
CA LYS A 825 -34.09 -3.09 -38.97
C LYS A 825 -33.74 -1.67 -38.50
N GLY A 826 -32.52 -1.21 -38.72
CA GLY A 826 -32.09 0.13 -38.35
C GLY A 826 -30.84 0.16 -37.48
N ILE A 827 -30.38 1.36 -37.18
CA ILE A 827 -29.26 1.65 -36.28
C ILE A 827 -29.84 2.23 -34.99
N GLU A 828 -29.39 1.69 -33.84
CA GLU A 828 -29.67 2.20 -32.48
C GLU A 828 -28.51 2.99 -31.93
#